data_c6348a20ac7b1a910039634d95223b1f
#
_entry.id   c6348a20ac7b1a910039634d95223b1f
#
_cell.length_a   1.000
_cell.length_b   1.000
_cell.length_c   1.000
_cell.angle_alpha   90.00
_cell.angle_beta   90.00
_cell.angle_gamma   90.00
#
_symmetry.space_group_name_H-M   'P 1'
#
loop_
_entity.id
_entity.type
_entity.pdbx_description
1 polymer ?
#
loop_
_entity_poly.entity_id
_entity_poly.type
_entity_poly.pdbx_seq_one_letter_code
_entity_poly.pdbx_strand_id
1 'polypeptide(L)'
;MRMRTFMLLLMVFTMNMLSAQERTITGIVVDGTMGNDPLPGATISVLSGPNKKVSHGTVTDYDGKFTLKVDAKDNLFSVRFMGFETQDVKIVAGKNDYRVVLNTDDKLIGEVVVTGYQELDRRKLTSAVTTLKINEEKIGAVNNIDQALAGQIAGLSSITSTGAPGAPVKIRIRGTASLNGTQEPLWVLDGIPMEGTDIPNMEDLKDIDNIYQTSIAGLNPSDIDNITVLKDAAATAIYGARAANGVIVITTKKGRAGKPLINFSGKLTYMPKTDIDRLNLLNSKEKVDLELGLLASDYTYRQNKGGVASILNSLGETNAYKTGGWDALSETARNQINQLRNTNTDWNDILFRNALTQEYNMSISGGGDKSDYYTSVGYNDEQGTVKGVGNTRYNITLKTNYQVNKMLKVGASVYANERKQNTYLTDSNGFTNPVYYSRLANPYFTPFDENGNYNYDTNVQGKEDSSLNFNIFEERLNANSKRRDRSMMAILNAELRLTDYLKLTSQFGLQEDSYSLSKYANENTYAMRKEKLFTEYIGADGVKKSFLPDGGMHKTTEYHNRQWTWKAMAEFVKTFNRIHDVNFMLGTEVRHAKSNSIYSVAYGYDSRTLTTQPVIFPSQTWADAYPLHIETESENAYVSWYATGSYSLFNRYTFGGSVRFDGSDVFGVAKKYRYLPLYSVSGLWRAKEEKWLKSVKWLDNLCLRASYGLQGNIDKNTSPYLIGTLKKGTILPGTTEDIINSETAPNPNLKWEKTENVNAGVDLALLNNAITLSVDYYYRHSTDLIT
;
A
#
# COMPACT_ATOMS: atom_id res chain seq x y z
N MET A 1 15.96 52.55 -12.54
CA MET A 1 16.03 52.19 -13.98
C MET A 1 15.33 50.86 -14.32
N ARG A 2 14.99 49.98 -13.35
CA ARG A 2 14.33 48.68 -13.60
C ARG A 2 12.80 48.68 -13.67
N MET A 3 12.15 49.73 -13.15
CA MET A 3 10.67 49.83 -13.16
C MET A 3 10.09 50.43 -14.44
N ARG A 4 10.87 51.24 -15.18
CA ARG A 4 10.47 51.80 -16.47
C ARG A 4 10.54 50.81 -17.64
N THR A 5 11.44 49.83 -17.55
CA THR A 5 11.60 48.78 -18.55
C THR A 5 10.47 47.73 -18.43
N PHE A 6 9.94 47.51 -17.24
CA PHE A 6 8.81 46.58 -17.00
C PHE A 6 7.47 47.19 -17.50
N MET A 7 7.30 48.51 -17.35
CA MET A 7 6.10 49.19 -17.85
C MET A 7 6.09 49.28 -19.40
N LEU A 8 7.26 49.39 -20.04
CA LEU A 8 7.37 49.40 -21.52
C LEU A 8 7.11 48.01 -22.11
N LEU A 9 7.52 46.92 -21.44
CA LEU A 9 7.19 45.53 -21.81
C LEU A 9 5.70 45.24 -21.64
N LEU A 10 5.04 45.79 -20.63
CA LEU A 10 3.60 45.64 -20.42
C LEU A 10 2.78 46.41 -21.47
N MET A 11 3.27 47.57 -21.94
CA MET A 11 2.62 48.39 -22.97
C MET A 11 2.74 47.78 -24.36
N VAL A 12 3.81 47.05 -24.66
CA VAL A 12 3.98 46.32 -25.93
C VAL A 12 3.11 45.07 -25.99
N PHE A 13 2.76 44.49 -24.81
CA PHE A 13 1.91 43.30 -24.71
C PHE A 13 0.41 43.65 -24.93
N THR A 14 -0.01 44.88 -24.69
CA THR A 14 -1.40 45.32 -24.84
C THR A 14 -1.76 45.80 -26.25
N MET A 15 -0.82 45.90 -27.17
CA MET A 15 -1.04 46.44 -28.53
C MET A 15 -1.24 45.37 -29.62
N ASN A 16 -1.33 44.07 -29.28
CA ASN A 16 -1.65 42.99 -30.23
C ASN A 16 -3.03 42.40 -30.04
N MET A 17 -4.03 43.16 -29.63
CA MET A 17 -5.43 42.78 -29.80
C MET A 17 -5.87 43.15 -31.22
N LEU A 18 -5.41 42.38 -32.21
CA LEU A 18 -6.13 42.30 -33.48
C LEU A 18 -7.47 41.63 -33.18
N SER A 19 -8.56 42.36 -33.35
CA SER A 19 -9.93 41.85 -33.29
C SER A 19 -10.09 40.69 -34.27
N ALA A 20 -10.01 39.46 -33.73
CA ALA A 20 -10.43 38.31 -34.50
C ALA A 20 -11.94 38.44 -34.70
N GLN A 21 -12.38 38.44 -35.95
CA GLN A 21 -13.80 38.57 -36.32
C GLN A 21 -14.49 37.27 -35.88
N GLU A 22 -15.12 37.28 -34.71
CA GLU A 22 -15.90 36.16 -34.21
C GLU A 22 -17.08 35.89 -35.13
N ARG A 23 -17.28 34.67 -35.52
CA ARG A 23 -18.44 34.17 -36.28
C ARG A 23 -19.19 33.16 -35.50
N THR A 24 -20.51 33.18 -35.54
CA THR A 24 -21.36 32.19 -34.89
C THR A 24 -21.80 31.16 -35.92
N ILE A 25 -21.57 29.89 -35.61
CA ILE A 25 -22.09 28.74 -36.34
C ILE A 25 -23.13 28.01 -35.50
N THR A 26 -24.15 27.44 -36.15
CA THR A 26 -25.21 26.65 -35.55
C THR A 26 -25.22 25.27 -36.20
N GLY A 27 -25.87 24.34 -35.58
CA GLY A 27 -26.04 23.00 -36.14
C GLY A 27 -26.86 22.05 -35.26
N ILE A 28 -27.05 20.85 -35.78
CA ILE A 28 -27.72 19.76 -35.08
C ILE A 28 -26.86 18.53 -35.11
N VAL A 29 -26.77 17.85 -33.97
CA VAL A 29 -26.07 16.53 -33.82
C VAL A 29 -27.15 15.44 -33.71
N VAL A 30 -27.05 14.42 -34.56
CA VAL A 30 -28.03 13.32 -34.62
C VAL A 30 -27.36 11.94 -34.61
N ASP A 31 -28.08 10.95 -34.13
CA ASP A 31 -27.67 9.55 -34.14
C ASP A 31 -27.89 8.92 -35.51
N GLY A 32 -26.80 8.56 -36.21
CA GLY A 32 -26.87 7.89 -37.52
C GLY A 32 -27.32 6.43 -37.45
N THR A 33 -27.34 5.81 -36.25
CA THR A 33 -27.72 4.39 -36.07
C THR A 33 -29.19 4.22 -35.69
N MET A 34 -29.84 5.25 -35.14
CA MET A 34 -31.23 5.24 -34.69
C MET A 34 -32.13 6.24 -35.44
N GLY A 35 -32.10 6.24 -36.76
CA GLY A 35 -33.05 7.02 -37.55
C GLY A 35 -32.85 8.53 -37.55
N ASN A 36 -31.70 9.02 -37.20
CA ASN A 36 -31.31 10.46 -37.06
C ASN A 36 -31.99 11.16 -35.87
N ASP A 37 -32.25 10.48 -34.78
CA ASP A 37 -32.75 11.10 -33.55
C ASP A 37 -31.74 12.12 -32.97
N PRO A 38 -32.20 13.29 -32.44
CA PRO A 38 -31.34 14.30 -31.84
C PRO A 38 -30.52 13.73 -30.69
N LEU A 39 -29.25 14.15 -30.57
CA LEU A 39 -28.33 13.79 -29.49
C LEU A 39 -28.16 14.96 -28.51
N PRO A 40 -28.93 15.04 -27.41
CA PRO A 40 -28.76 16.07 -26.40
C PRO A 40 -27.51 15.83 -25.55
N GLY A 41 -26.81 16.90 -25.17
CA GLY A 41 -25.61 16.78 -24.33
C GLY A 41 -24.33 16.39 -25.11
N ALA A 42 -24.35 16.33 -26.43
CA ALA A 42 -23.13 16.14 -27.23
C ALA A 42 -22.18 17.33 -27.05
N THR A 43 -20.93 17.08 -26.82
CA THR A 43 -19.90 18.12 -26.62
C THR A 43 -19.28 18.52 -27.95
N ILE A 44 -19.31 19.79 -28.26
CA ILE A 44 -18.68 20.38 -29.43
C ILE A 44 -17.47 21.20 -28.98
N SER A 45 -16.29 20.90 -29.50
CA SER A 45 -15.04 21.57 -29.13
C SER A 45 -14.33 22.13 -30.38
N VAL A 46 -13.96 23.41 -30.39
CA VAL A 46 -13.13 24.01 -31.44
C VAL A 46 -11.69 23.55 -31.24
N LEU A 47 -11.11 23.04 -32.33
CA LEU A 47 -9.73 22.59 -32.38
C LEU A 47 -8.87 23.60 -33.14
N SER A 48 -7.95 24.26 -32.42
CA SER A 48 -7.09 25.32 -33.01
C SER A 48 -5.64 24.86 -33.09
N GLY A 49 -4.97 25.29 -34.19
CA GLY A 49 -3.55 25.05 -34.43
C GLY A 49 -3.20 23.64 -34.93
N PRO A 50 -1.93 23.41 -35.32
CA PRO A 50 -1.48 22.16 -35.91
C PRO A 50 -1.57 20.96 -34.97
N ASN A 51 -1.62 21.21 -33.65
CA ASN A 51 -1.71 20.17 -32.60
C ASN A 51 -3.15 19.88 -32.16
N LYS A 52 -4.17 20.42 -32.85
CA LYS A 52 -5.61 20.23 -32.54
C LYS A 52 -5.95 20.48 -31.06
N LYS A 53 -5.41 21.54 -30.46
CA LYS A 53 -5.69 21.89 -29.07
C LYS A 53 -7.11 22.46 -28.94
N VAL A 54 -7.86 22.01 -27.94
CA VAL A 54 -9.20 22.57 -27.65
C VAL A 54 -9.04 24.02 -27.19
N SER A 55 -9.71 24.93 -27.86
CA SER A 55 -9.73 26.36 -27.51
C SER A 55 -10.96 26.74 -26.68
N HIS A 56 -12.14 26.31 -27.09
CA HIS A 56 -13.42 26.49 -26.39
C HIS A 56 -14.45 25.52 -26.95
N GLY A 57 -15.65 25.47 -26.37
CA GLY A 57 -16.69 24.54 -26.83
C GLY A 57 -18.07 24.89 -26.30
N THR A 58 -19.05 24.09 -26.73
CA THR A 58 -20.46 24.14 -26.31
C THR A 58 -21.02 22.72 -26.22
N VAL A 59 -22.25 22.58 -25.74
CA VAL A 59 -22.99 21.30 -25.71
C VAL A 59 -24.31 21.47 -26.44
N THR A 60 -24.86 20.36 -26.98
CA THR A 60 -26.18 20.38 -27.62
C THR A 60 -27.30 20.46 -26.57
N ASP A 61 -28.37 21.15 -26.95
CA ASP A 61 -29.64 21.21 -26.20
C ASP A 61 -30.49 19.93 -26.35
N TYR A 62 -31.72 19.93 -25.80
CA TYR A 62 -32.63 18.76 -25.85
C TYR A 62 -33.03 18.36 -27.25
N ASP A 63 -32.98 19.31 -28.22
CA ASP A 63 -33.28 19.07 -29.66
C ASP A 63 -32.02 18.67 -30.44
N GLY A 64 -30.87 18.43 -29.75
CA GLY A 64 -29.61 18.14 -30.38
C GLY A 64 -28.95 19.35 -31.08
N LYS A 65 -29.48 20.59 -30.89
CA LYS A 65 -28.97 21.79 -31.52
C LYS A 65 -27.83 22.41 -30.73
N PHE A 66 -26.88 23.03 -31.42
CA PHE A 66 -25.79 23.77 -30.80
C PHE A 66 -25.57 25.13 -31.47
N THR A 67 -24.99 26.03 -30.68
CA THR A 67 -24.50 27.33 -31.14
C THR A 67 -23.06 27.48 -30.69
N LEU A 68 -22.14 27.73 -31.62
CA LEU A 68 -20.71 27.77 -31.35
C LEU A 68 -20.10 29.04 -31.97
N LYS A 69 -19.35 29.82 -31.19
CA LYS A 69 -18.56 30.92 -31.67
C LYS A 69 -17.22 30.40 -32.19
N VAL A 70 -16.78 30.86 -33.33
CA VAL A 70 -15.54 30.48 -34.00
C VAL A 70 -14.76 31.71 -34.49
N ASP A 71 -13.47 31.68 -34.39
CA ASP A 71 -12.56 32.71 -34.88
C ASP A 71 -12.19 32.44 -36.35
N ALA A 72 -11.75 33.45 -37.07
CA ALA A 72 -11.31 33.31 -38.46
C ALA A 72 -10.14 32.33 -38.68
N LYS A 73 -9.40 32.04 -37.62
CA LYS A 73 -8.28 31.07 -37.59
C LYS A 73 -8.72 29.64 -37.31
N ASP A 74 -9.96 29.43 -36.89
CA ASP A 74 -10.45 28.07 -36.51
C ASP A 74 -10.89 27.33 -37.77
N ASN A 75 -10.30 26.16 -37.99
CA ASN A 75 -10.49 25.37 -39.21
C ASN A 75 -11.29 24.09 -38.95
N LEU A 76 -11.49 23.72 -37.69
CA LEU A 76 -12.03 22.41 -37.31
C LEU A 76 -12.76 22.50 -35.97
N PHE A 77 -13.90 21.84 -35.86
CA PHE A 77 -14.50 21.51 -34.58
C PHE A 77 -14.72 20.00 -34.49
N SER A 78 -14.60 19.48 -33.28
CA SER A 78 -14.81 18.06 -32.95
C SER A 78 -16.12 17.91 -32.18
N VAL A 79 -16.93 16.94 -32.56
CA VAL A 79 -18.18 16.57 -31.88
C VAL A 79 -17.99 15.23 -31.22
N ARG A 80 -18.28 15.19 -29.91
CA ARG A 80 -18.16 14.00 -29.08
C ARG A 80 -19.45 13.76 -28.31
N PHE A 81 -19.87 12.51 -28.30
CA PHE A 81 -20.92 12.03 -27.41
C PHE A 81 -20.55 10.65 -26.87
N MET A 82 -20.92 10.37 -25.63
CA MET A 82 -20.56 9.09 -25.01
C MET A 82 -21.16 7.91 -25.77
N GLY A 83 -20.32 6.97 -26.21
CA GLY A 83 -20.77 5.80 -27.00
C GLY A 83 -20.79 6.03 -28.52
N PHE A 84 -20.32 7.18 -29.00
CA PHE A 84 -20.28 7.53 -30.44
C PHE A 84 -18.86 7.84 -30.92
N GLU A 85 -18.57 7.54 -32.20
CA GLU A 85 -17.30 7.92 -32.80
C GLU A 85 -17.17 9.46 -32.82
N THR A 86 -16.03 9.95 -32.35
CA THR A 86 -15.70 11.37 -32.43
C THR A 86 -15.61 11.81 -33.86
N GLN A 87 -16.37 12.82 -34.26
CA GLN A 87 -16.34 13.34 -35.60
C GLN A 87 -15.72 14.73 -35.65
N ASP A 88 -14.64 14.86 -36.44
CA ASP A 88 -13.98 16.13 -36.72
C ASP A 88 -14.61 16.77 -37.99
N VAL A 89 -15.19 17.97 -37.84
CA VAL A 89 -15.89 18.68 -38.88
C VAL A 89 -15.12 19.93 -39.29
N LYS A 90 -14.82 20.08 -40.59
CA LYS A 90 -14.14 21.27 -41.12
C LYS A 90 -15.07 22.47 -41.11
N ILE A 91 -14.58 23.61 -40.61
CA ILE A 91 -15.28 24.88 -40.66
C ILE A 91 -15.06 25.49 -42.05
N VAL A 92 -16.16 25.61 -42.85
CA VAL A 92 -16.10 26.12 -44.20
C VAL A 92 -16.50 27.62 -44.19
N ALA A 93 -15.75 28.44 -44.90
CA ALA A 93 -16.09 29.87 -45.04
C ALA A 93 -17.47 30.06 -45.66
N GLY A 94 -18.32 30.91 -45.06
CA GLY A 94 -19.68 31.17 -45.54
C GLY A 94 -20.76 30.13 -45.15
N LYS A 95 -20.39 28.98 -44.56
CA LYS A 95 -21.36 27.98 -44.06
C LYS A 95 -21.57 28.16 -42.55
N ASN A 96 -22.80 28.52 -42.14
CA ASN A 96 -23.15 28.77 -40.74
C ASN A 96 -23.99 27.67 -40.09
N ASP A 97 -24.53 26.73 -40.89
CA ASP A 97 -25.36 25.65 -40.37
C ASP A 97 -24.76 24.30 -40.69
N TYR A 98 -24.71 23.43 -39.69
CA TYR A 98 -24.04 22.13 -39.74
C TYR A 98 -24.96 21.03 -39.22
N ARG A 99 -25.07 19.93 -39.97
CA ARG A 99 -25.65 18.71 -39.53
C ARG A 99 -24.54 17.68 -39.31
N VAL A 100 -24.39 17.21 -38.08
CA VAL A 100 -23.37 16.21 -37.72
C VAL A 100 -24.09 14.92 -37.36
N VAL A 101 -23.76 13.86 -38.09
CA VAL A 101 -24.32 12.53 -37.85
C VAL A 101 -23.26 11.73 -37.13
N LEU A 102 -23.47 11.39 -35.87
CA LEU A 102 -22.59 10.52 -35.12
C LEU A 102 -23.06 9.07 -35.27
N ASN A 103 -22.11 8.17 -35.54
CA ASN A 103 -22.34 6.75 -35.53
C ASN A 103 -21.86 6.17 -34.19
N THR A 104 -22.52 5.14 -33.70
CA THR A 104 -22.05 4.44 -32.48
C THR A 104 -20.62 3.96 -32.69
N ASP A 105 -19.77 4.30 -31.72
CA ASP A 105 -18.38 3.85 -31.74
C ASP A 105 -18.33 2.45 -31.12
N ASP A 106 -18.40 1.45 -31.99
CA ASP A 106 -18.21 0.05 -31.59
C ASP A 106 -16.81 -0.20 -30.99
N LYS A 107 -15.88 0.73 -31.15
CA LYS A 107 -14.53 0.67 -30.58
C LYS A 107 -14.44 1.29 -29.18
N LEU A 108 -15.27 2.30 -28.86
CA LEU A 108 -15.30 2.93 -27.51
C LEU A 108 -16.00 2.10 -26.45
N ILE A 109 -16.72 1.04 -26.81
CA ILE A 109 -17.34 0.09 -25.86
C ILE A 109 -16.33 -0.98 -25.39
N GLY A 110 -15.13 -1.02 -25.95
CA GLY A 110 -14.08 -1.96 -25.58
C GLY A 110 -13.14 -1.40 -24.51
N GLU A 111 -13.59 -1.24 -23.26
CA GLU A 111 -12.64 -1.07 -22.17
C GLU A 111 -11.77 -2.33 -22.09
N VAL A 112 -10.47 -2.17 -22.38
CA VAL A 112 -9.50 -3.25 -22.28
C VAL A 112 -9.14 -3.44 -20.82
N VAL A 113 -9.31 -4.66 -20.32
CA VAL A 113 -8.90 -5.04 -18.98
C VAL A 113 -7.55 -5.74 -19.05
N VAL A 114 -6.56 -5.18 -18.36
CA VAL A 114 -5.22 -5.77 -18.23
C VAL A 114 -5.23 -6.75 -17.06
N THR A 115 -5.08 -8.03 -17.34
CA THR A 115 -5.03 -9.07 -16.30
C THR A 115 -3.60 -9.41 -15.85
N GLY A 116 -2.58 -8.71 -16.39
CA GLY A 116 -1.16 -8.95 -16.14
C GLY A 116 -0.52 -10.06 -17.01
N TYR A 117 -1.34 -10.90 -17.64
CA TYR A 117 -0.90 -11.87 -18.65
C TYR A 117 -1.45 -11.52 -20.01
N GLN A 118 -2.68 -11.01 -20.06
CA GLN A 118 -3.40 -10.67 -21.30
C GLN A 118 -4.11 -9.33 -21.16
N GLU A 119 -4.36 -8.71 -22.31
CA GLU A 119 -5.28 -7.61 -22.48
C GLU A 119 -6.58 -8.15 -23.07
N LEU A 120 -7.68 -8.08 -22.32
CA LEU A 120 -8.96 -8.67 -22.69
C LEU A 120 -10.04 -7.61 -22.87
N ASP A 121 -10.90 -7.78 -23.88
CA ASP A 121 -12.09 -6.95 -24.03
C ASP A 121 -13.06 -7.21 -22.86
N ARG A 122 -13.44 -6.15 -22.12
CA ARG A 122 -14.33 -6.24 -20.96
C ARG A 122 -15.66 -6.92 -21.31
N ARG A 123 -16.15 -6.76 -22.53
CA ARG A 123 -17.39 -7.37 -23.00
C ARG A 123 -17.35 -8.89 -23.09
N LYS A 124 -16.16 -9.48 -23.21
CA LYS A 124 -15.91 -10.92 -23.31
C LYS A 124 -15.40 -11.52 -21.99
N LEU A 125 -15.27 -10.68 -20.96
CA LEU A 125 -14.72 -11.10 -19.68
C LEU A 125 -15.79 -11.84 -18.86
N THR A 126 -15.57 -13.11 -18.63
CA THR A 126 -16.49 -14.01 -17.91
C THR A 126 -16.31 -13.96 -16.39
N SER A 127 -15.28 -13.25 -15.91
CA SER A 127 -14.83 -13.20 -14.51
C SER A 127 -15.21 -11.89 -13.82
N ALA A 128 -15.22 -11.91 -12.48
CA ALA A 128 -15.46 -10.73 -11.63
C ALA A 128 -14.17 -9.89 -11.49
N VAL A 129 -14.08 -8.84 -12.28
CA VAL A 129 -12.93 -7.92 -12.31
C VAL A 129 -13.42 -6.48 -12.16
N THR A 130 -12.65 -5.68 -11.41
CA THR A 130 -12.87 -4.25 -11.29
C THR A 130 -11.60 -3.51 -11.64
N THR A 131 -11.68 -2.56 -12.57
CA THR A 131 -10.57 -1.69 -12.94
C THR A 131 -10.82 -0.28 -12.42
N LEU A 132 -9.85 0.26 -11.70
CA LEU A 132 -9.84 1.64 -11.23
C LEU A 132 -8.79 2.41 -12.03
N LYS A 133 -9.23 3.38 -12.83
CA LYS A 133 -8.32 4.36 -13.46
C LYS A 133 -7.88 5.37 -12.42
N ILE A 134 -6.58 5.53 -12.31
CA ILE A 134 -5.96 6.47 -11.37
C ILE A 134 -5.82 7.81 -12.05
N ASN A 135 -6.68 8.76 -11.68
CA ASN A 135 -6.57 10.16 -12.07
C ASN A 135 -6.01 10.96 -10.91
N GLU A 136 -5.20 11.99 -11.19
CA GLU A 136 -4.62 12.86 -10.16
C GLU A 136 -5.68 13.46 -9.23
N GLU A 137 -6.87 13.76 -9.75
CA GLU A 137 -8.01 14.26 -8.97
C GLU A 137 -8.58 13.23 -7.97
N LYS A 138 -8.51 11.92 -8.30
CA LYS A 138 -9.00 10.84 -7.42
C LYS A 138 -7.99 10.42 -6.37
N ILE A 139 -6.71 10.63 -6.62
CA ILE A 139 -5.65 10.31 -5.64
C ILE A 139 -5.74 11.27 -4.44
N GLY A 140 -6.24 12.49 -4.61
CA GLY A 140 -6.58 13.44 -3.55
C GLY A 140 -5.51 13.53 -2.45
N ALA A 141 -5.92 13.30 -1.20
CA ALA A 141 -5.06 13.31 0.00
C ALA A 141 -4.33 11.97 0.26
N VAL A 142 -4.41 11.02 -0.67
CA VAL A 142 -3.84 9.68 -0.49
C VAL A 142 -2.35 9.69 -0.82
N ASN A 143 -1.52 9.17 0.07
CA ASN A 143 -0.06 9.13 -0.08
C ASN A 143 0.44 7.76 -0.60
N ASN A 144 -0.33 6.69 -0.39
CA ASN A 144 0.02 5.32 -0.78
C ASN A 144 -1.05 4.69 -1.66
N ILE A 145 -0.65 3.73 -2.51
CA ILE A 145 -1.53 3.04 -3.46
C ILE A 145 -2.62 2.23 -2.75
N ASP A 146 -2.25 1.55 -1.69
CA ASP A 146 -3.15 0.73 -0.87
C ASP A 146 -4.27 1.57 -0.23
N GLN A 147 -3.97 2.79 0.20
CA GLN A 147 -4.98 3.75 0.67
C GLN A 147 -5.94 4.19 -0.45
N ALA A 148 -5.44 4.34 -1.68
CA ALA A 148 -6.25 4.73 -2.83
C ALA A 148 -7.36 3.72 -3.18
N LEU A 149 -7.21 2.47 -2.79
CA LEU A 149 -8.19 1.39 -3.03
C LEU A 149 -9.32 1.37 -1.99
N ALA A 150 -9.13 2.04 -0.86
CA ALA A 150 -10.08 2.06 0.24
C ALA A 150 -11.43 2.65 -0.18
N GLY A 151 -12.52 1.90 -0.02
CA GLY A 151 -13.88 2.33 -0.37
C GLY A 151 -14.19 2.47 -1.87
N GLN A 152 -13.22 2.22 -2.76
CA GLN A 152 -13.39 2.36 -4.21
C GLN A 152 -13.83 1.05 -4.90
N ILE A 153 -13.64 -0.08 -4.25
CA ILE A 153 -13.83 -1.39 -4.87
C ILE A 153 -14.75 -2.24 -3.99
N ALA A 154 -15.91 -2.64 -4.54
CA ALA A 154 -16.84 -3.51 -3.85
C ALA A 154 -16.21 -4.88 -3.53
N GLY A 155 -16.38 -5.36 -2.29
CA GLY A 155 -15.80 -6.61 -1.80
C GLY A 155 -14.32 -6.53 -1.43
N LEU A 156 -13.72 -5.34 -1.45
CA LEU A 156 -12.39 -5.06 -0.90
C LEU A 156 -12.58 -4.35 0.45
N SER A 157 -12.00 -4.90 1.49
CA SER A 157 -11.87 -4.24 2.80
C SER A 157 -10.44 -3.78 3.00
N SER A 158 -10.29 -2.59 3.56
CA SER A 158 -9.02 -1.98 3.90
C SER A 158 -9.01 -1.59 5.37
N ILE A 159 -7.97 -1.96 6.09
CA ILE A 159 -7.80 -1.67 7.51
C ILE A 159 -6.47 -0.94 7.67
N THR A 160 -6.55 0.31 8.10
CA THR A 160 -5.37 1.09 8.49
C THR A 160 -5.08 0.80 9.96
N SER A 161 -3.98 0.15 10.27
CA SER A 161 -3.60 -0.23 11.62
C SER A 161 -3.04 0.94 12.43
N THR A 162 -2.50 1.95 11.76
CA THR A 162 -1.88 3.13 12.38
C THR A 162 -1.94 4.34 11.45
N GLY A 163 -1.90 5.54 12.02
CA GLY A 163 -1.76 6.80 11.29
C GLY A 163 -0.30 7.26 11.10
N ALA A 164 0.68 6.38 11.31
CA ALA A 164 2.09 6.72 11.11
C ALA A 164 2.38 7.02 9.62
N PRO A 165 3.26 7.99 9.32
CA PRO A 165 3.66 8.30 7.95
C PRO A 165 4.19 7.08 7.20
N GLY A 166 3.72 6.87 5.98
CA GLY A 166 4.14 5.74 5.13
C GLY A 166 3.65 4.36 5.58
N ALA A 167 2.75 4.28 6.57
CA ALA A 167 2.20 3.01 7.02
C ALA A 167 1.34 2.34 5.94
N PRO A 168 1.50 1.03 5.69
CA PRO A 168 0.69 0.30 4.74
C PRO A 168 -0.72 0.05 5.27
N VAL A 169 -1.65 -0.18 4.35
CA VAL A 169 -3.03 -0.57 4.65
C VAL A 169 -3.20 -2.06 4.41
N LYS A 170 -3.73 -2.77 5.38
CA LYS A 170 -4.06 -4.19 5.25
C LYS A 170 -5.28 -4.35 4.36
N ILE A 171 -5.09 -5.02 3.22
CA ILE A 171 -6.15 -5.20 2.20
C ILE A 171 -6.61 -6.66 2.21
N ARG A 172 -7.92 -6.85 2.16
CA ARG A 172 -8.54 -8.16 1.97
C ARG A 172 -9.59 -8.10 0.88
N ILE A 173 -9.60 -9.11 0.02
CA ILE A 173 -10.57 -9.27 -1.05
C ILE A 173 -11.48 -10.44 -0.73
N ARG A 174 -12.77 -10.14 -0.47
CA ARG A 174 -13.80 -11.16 -0.15
C ARG A 174 -13.46 -12.02 1.08
N GLY A 175 -12.79 -11.44 2.10
CA GLY A 175 -12.40 -12.15 3.32
C GLY A 175 -11.06 -12.88 3.19
N THR A 176 -10.80 -13.84 4.10
CA THR A 176 -9.56 -14.63 4.19
C THR A 176 -9.77 -16.06 3.71
N ALA A 177 -8.76 -16.65 3.09
CA ALA A 177 -8.80 -18.03 2.58
C ALA A 177 -7.93 -19.00 3.42
N SER A 178 -7.09 -18.49 4.31
CA SER A 178 -6.17 -19.27 5.13
C SER A 178 -6.21 -18.83 6.59
N LEU A 179 -5.83 -19.71 7.51
CA LEU A 179 -5.66 -19.41 8.93
C LEU A 179 -4.25 -18.89 9.23
N ASN A 180 -3.22 -19.61 8.81
CA ASN A 180 -1.81 -19.31 9.10
C ASN A 180 -1.03 -18.87 7.85
N GLY A 181 -1.47 -19.23 6.65
CA GLY A 181 -0.85 -18.80 5.40
C GLY A 181 -1.13 -17.33 5.06
N THR A 182 -0.56 -16.86 3.96
CA THR A 182 -0.74 -15.50 3.45
C THR A 182 -2.22 -15.15 3.31
N GLN A 183 -2.64 -14.03 3.87
CA GLN A 183 -4.02 -13.52 3.84
C GLN A 183 -4.18 -12.30 2.93
N GLU A 184 -3.08 -11.71 2.47
CA GLU A 184 -3.05 -10.54 1.60
C GLU A 184 -3.21 -10.94 0.12
N PRO A 185 -3.77 -10.06 -0.73
CA PRO A 185 -3.83 -10.31 -2.16
C PRO A 185 -2.43 -10.29 -2.79
N LEU A 186 -2.26 -11.04 -3.87
CA LEU A 186 -1.04 -11.00 -4.67
C LEU A 186 -0.97 -9.67 -5.44
N TRP A 187 0.13 -8.95 -5.31
CA TRP A 187 0.39 -7.75 -6.09
C TRP A 187 1.22 -8.08 -7.34
N VAL A 188 0.85 -7.45 -8.45
CA VAL A 188 1.50 -7.64 -9.75
C VAL A 188 1.79 -6.29 -10.36
N LEU A 189 3.05 -6.00 -10.67
CA LEU A 189 3.47 -4.75 -11.32
C LEU A 189 3.85 -5.03 -12.78
N ASP A 190 3.12 -4.43 -13.71
CA ASP A 190 3.30 -4.60 -15.16
C ASP A 190 3.52 -6.06 -15.59
N GLY A 191 2.76 -6.96 -14.96
CA GLY A 191 2.74 -8.39 -15.25
C GLY A 191 3.70 -9.23 -14.41
N ILE A 192 4.61 -8.68 -13.64
CA ILE A 192 5.51 -9.42 -12.74
C ILE A 192 4.93 -9.47 -11.32
N PRO A 193 4.72 -10.67 -10.74
CA PRO A 193 4.34 -10.82 -9.35
C PRO A 193 5.41 -10.29 -8.40
N MET A 194 5.00 -9.50 -7.40
CA MET A 194 5.89 -8.92 -6.40
C MET A 194 6.01 -9.84 -5.18
N GLU A 195 7.16 -9.78 -4.51
CA GLU A 195 7.40 -10.39 -3.20
C GLU A 195 7.58 -9.31 -2.11
N GLY A 196 7.53 -9.72 -0.83
CA GLY A 196 7.69 -8.80 0.30
C GLY A 196 6.49 -7.86 0.47
N THR A 197 5.31 -8.31 0.07
CA THR A 197 4.06 -7.54 0.15
C THR A 197 3.19 -7.94 1.34
N ASP A 198 3.59 -8.97 2.08
CA ASP A 198 2.85 -9.46 3.24
C ASP A 198 3.00 -8.47 4.40
N ILE A 199 1.86 -8.07 4.99
CA ILE A 199 1.83 -7.16 6.14
C ILE A 199 1.85 -8.02 7.41
N PRO A 200 2.71 -7.70 8.40
CA PRO A 200 2.78 -8.42 9.66
C PRO A 200 1.43 -8.55 10.38
N ASN A 201 1.30 -9.52 11.24
CA ASN A 201 0.10 -9.71 12.06
C ASN A 201 -0.13 -8.53 13.00
N MET A 202 -1.37 -8.37 13.50
CA MET A 202 -1.72 -7.26 14.40
C MET A 202 -0.88 -7.22 15.69
N GLU A 203 -0.36 -8.35 16.12
CA GLU A 203 0.50 -8.44 17.28
C GLU A 203 1.90 -7.89 17.01
N ASP A 204 2.45 -8.19 15.86
CA ASP A 204 3.74 -7.67 15.40
C ASP A 204 3.69 -6.16 15.13
N LEU A 205 2.52 -5.62 14.81
CA LEU A 205 2.29 -4.19 14.56
C LEU A 205 2.32 -3.33 15.84
N LYS A 206 2.45 -3.92 17.02
CA LYS A 206 2.71 -3.18 18.27
C LYS A 206 4.07 -2.50 18.22
N ASP A 207 5.05 -3.08 17.54
CA ASP A 207 6.31 -2.43 17.22
C ASP A 207 6.14 -1.61 15.93
N ILE A 208 6.34 -0.29 16.04
CA ILE A 208 6.21 0.66 14.92
C ILE A 208 7.17 0.29 13.76
N ASP A 209 8.27 -0.36 14.04
CA ASP A 209 9.28 -0.75 13.03
C ASP A 209 8.80 -1.89 12.12
N ASN A 210 7.87 -2.72 12.60
CA ASN A 210 7.27 -3.81 11.80
C ASN A 210 6.21 -3.31 10.81
N ILE A 211 5.68 -2.09 11.01
CA ILE A 211 4.62 -1.52 10.18
C ILE A 211 5.08 -1.27 8.74
N TYR A 212 6.37 -1.14 8.50
CA TYR A 212 6.93 -0.61 7.25
C TYR A 212 7.48 -1.66 6.27
N GLN A 213 7.15 -2.93 6.44
CA GLN A 213 7.81 -4.05 5.72
C GLN A 213 7.28 -4.35 4.32
N THR A 214 6.61 -3.42 3.61
CA THR A 214 6.03 -3.74 2.31
C THR A 214 6.71 -3.00 1.16
N SER A 215 7.04 -3.73 0.07
CA SER A 215 7.63 -3.18 -1.15
C SER A 215 6.67 -2.27 -1.94
N ILE A 216 5.36 -2.45 -1.79
CA ILE A 216 4.33 -1.66 -2.49
C ILE A 216 4.32 -0.21 -2.03
N ALA A 217 4.59 0.06 -0.74
CA ALA A 217 4.63 1.41 -0.20
C ALA A 217 5.70 2.31 -0.84
N GLY A 218 6.64 1.72 -1.58
CA GLY A 218 7.66 2.43 -2.34
C GLY A 218 7.21 2.93 -3.71
N LEU A 219 6.12 2.40 -4.28
CA LEU A 219 5.66 2.82 -5.60
C LEU A 219 5.03 4.22 -5.57
N ASN A 220 5.27 4.97 -6.65
CA ASN A 220 4.68 6.30 -6.79
C ASN A 220 3.26 6.22 -7.42
N PRO A 221 2.20 6.63 -6.70
CA PRO A 221 0.84 6.63 -7.23
C PRO A 221 0.69 7.43 -8.54
N SER A 222 1.49 8.49 -8.72
CA SER A 222 1.47 9.33 -9.92
C SER A 222 1.96 8.62 -11.19
N ASP A 223 2.68 7.50 -11.07
CA ASP A 223 3.15 6.70 -12.20
C ASP A 223 2.15 5.63 -12.64
N ILE A 224 1.05 5.46 -11.92
CA ILE A 224 0.05 4.43 -12.20
C ILE A 224 -0.96 4.95 -13.23
N ASP A 225 -1.30 4.12 -14.20
CA ASP A 225 -2.36 4.34 -15.17
C ASP A 225 -3.68 3.74 -14.67
N ASN A 226 -3.65 2.46 -14.28
CA ASN A 226 -4.81 1.79 -13.73
C ASN A 226 -4.43 0.66 -12.76
N ILE A 227 -5.40 0.32 -11.89
CA ILE A 227 -5.32 -0.82 -10.98
C ILE A 227 -6.50 -1.74 -11.29
N THR A 228 -6.20 -3.00 -11.60
CA THR A 228 -7.20 -4.03 -11.86
C THR A 228 -7.23 -5.04 -10.72
N VAL A 229 -8.40 -5.24 -10.11
CA VAL A 229 -8.59 -6.20 -9.02
C VAL A 229 -9.34 -7.42 -9.52
N LEU A 230 -8.68 -8.57 -9.46
CA LEU A 230 -9.19 -9.88 -9.84
C LEU A 230 -9.74 -10.58 -8.60
N LYS A 231 -11.05 -10.92 -8.60
CA LYS A 231 -11.74 -11.30 -7.35
C LYS A 231 -12.20 -12.76 -7.31
N ASP A 232 -12.36 -13.42 -8.46
CA ASP A 232 -12.85 -14.80 -8.56
C ASP A 232 -11.82 -15.76 -9.16
N ALA A 233 -12.07 -17.06 -9.07
CA ALA A 233 -11.17 -18.08 -9.56
C ALA A 233 -10.94 -18.01 -11.08
N ALA A 234 -11.93 -17.58 -11.87
CA ALA A 234 -11.77 -17.46 -13.32
C ALA A 234 -10.76 -16.39 -13.72
N ALA A 235 -10.66 -15.29 -12.91
CA ALA A 235 -9.67 -14.24 -13.11
C ALA A 235 -8.30 -14.57 -12.52
N THR A 236 -8.25 -15.28 -11.38
CA THR A 236 -7.04 -15.43 -10.57
C THR A 236 -6.33 -16.78 -10.75
N ALA A 237 -6.98 -17.81 -11.30
CA ALA A 237 -6.39 -19.15 -11.46
C ALA A 237 -5.07 -19.15 -12.27
N ILE A 238 -4.91 -18.19 -13.19
CA ILE A 238 -3.67 -18.04 -13.96
C ILE A 238 -2.46 -17.64 -13.09
N TYR A 239 -2.70 -17.03 -11.92
CA TYR A 239 -1.67 -16.64 -10.95
C TYR A 239 -1.31 -17.76 -9.96
N GLY A 240 -2.03 -18.89 -10.03
CA GLY A 240 -1.70 -20.10 -9.31
C GLY A 240 -1.99 -20.05 -7.82
N ALA A 241 -1.19 -20.78 -7.08
CA ALA A 241 -1.38 -21.04 -5.65
C ALA A 241 -1.17 -19.83 -4.73
N ARG A 242 -0.82 -18.66 -5.25
CA ARG A 242 -0.67 -17.41 -4.47
C ARG A 242 -1.87 -16.49 -4.59
N ALA A 243 -2.87 -16.88 -5.38
CA ALA A 243 -3.97 -16.01 -5.77
C ALA A 243 -5.30 -16.32 -5.04
N ALA A 244 -5.29 -17.18 -4.01
CA ALA A 244 -6.49 -17.52 -3.24
C ALA A 244 -7.15 -16.31 -2.58
N ASN A 245 -6.38 -15.29 -2.21
CA ASN A 245 -6.86 -14.06 -1.61
C ASN A 245 -7.16 -12.95 -2.63
N GLY A 246 -7.16 -13.27 -3.94
CA GLY A 246 -7.32 -12.31 -5.02
C GLY A 246 -5.99 -11.75 -5.53
N VAL A 247 -6.05 -10.98 -6.62
CA VAL A 247 -4.87 -10.40 -7.25
C VAL A 247 -5.13 -8.92 -7.56
N ILE A 248 -4.16 -8.07 -7.27
CA ILE A 248 -4.16 -6.64 -7.59
C ILE A 248 -3.09 -6.40 -8.65
N VAL A 249 -3.53 -6.07 -9.87
CA VAL A 249 -2.64 -5.80 -11.02
C VAL A 249 -2.49 -4.31 -11.18
N ILE A 250 -1.27 -3.82 -11.05
CA ILE A 250 -0.89 -2.42 -11.27
C ILE A 250 -0.33 -2.30 -12.68
N THR A 251 -0.91 -1.41 -13.48
CA THR A 251 -0.39 -1.02 -14.79
C THR A 251 0.12 0.41 -14.70
N THR A 252 1.38 0.61 -15.06
CA THR A 252 2.01 1.92 -15.02
C THR A 252 1.82 2.68 -16.33
N LYS A 253 1.96 4.02 -16.26
CA LYS A 253 1.92 4.91 -17.41
C LYS A 253 2.97 4.51 -18.45
N LYS A 254 2.64 4.67 -19.74
CA LYS A 254 3.48 4.35 -20.91
C LYS A 254 3.75 5.61 -21.71
N GLY A 255 4.82 5.59 -22.51
CA GLY A 255 5.04 6.58 -23.55
C GLY A 255 3.96 6.53 -24.62
N ARG A 256 3.80 7.62 -25.35
CA ARG A 256 2.90 7.72 -26.50
C ARG A 256 3.65 8.35 -27.66
N ALA A 257 3.38 7.89 -28.88
CA ALA A 257 3.89 8.53 -30.07
C ALA A 257 3.47 10.00 -30.12
N GLY A 258 4.41 10.89 -30.43
CA GLY A 258 4.18 12.32 -30.47
C GLY A 258 5.31 13.14 -29.83
N LYS A 259 5.09 14.47 -29.77
CA LYS A 259 6.05 15.38 -29.12
C LYS A 259 6.17 15.06 -27.63
N PRO A 260 7.35 15.29 -27.04
CA PRO A 260 7.53 15.15 -25.60
C PRO A 260 6.51 15.96 -24.80
N LEU A 261 5.81 15.30 -23.88
CA LEU A 261 4.91 15.91 -22.92
C LEU A 261 5.59 15.89 -21.54
N ILE A 262 5.78 17.06 -20.98
CA ILE A 262 6.32 17.25 -19.63
C ILE A 262 5.15 17.57 -18.71
N ASN A 263 5.01 16.78 -17.64
CA ASN A 263 4.06 17.03 -16.57
C ASN A 263 4.82 17.28 -15.27
N PHE A 264 4.37 18.29 -14.54
CA PHE A 264 4.82 18.56 -13.18
C PHE A 264 3.59 18.67 -12.28
N SER A 265 3.62 17.99 -11.13
CA SER A 265 2.61 18.13 -10.08
C SER A 265 3.27 18.39 -8.74
N GLY A 266 2.67 19.28 -7.96
CA GLY A 266 3.03 19.54 -6.57
C GLY A 266 1.78 19.43 -5.71
N LYS A 267 1.87 18.66 -4.61
CA LYS A 267 0.78 18.47 -3.66
C LYS A 267 1.26 18.82 -2.25
N LEU A 268 0.47 19.62 -1.54
CA LEU A 268 0.67 19.94 -0.14
C LEU A 268 -0.54 19.43 0.65
N THR A 269 -0.30 18.60 1.65
CA THR A 269 -1.35 18.05 2.51
C THR A 269 -1.10 18.51 3.94
N TYR A 270 -2.04 19.27 4.49
CA TYR A 270 -2.01 19.71 5.88
C TYR A 270 -2.85 18.75 6.73
N MET A 271 -2.26 18.21 7.79
CA MET A 271 -2.90 17.36 8.77
C MET A 271 -2.84 18.05 10.14
N PRO A 272 -3.97 18.43 10.74
CA PRO A 272 -3.99 19.00 12.07
C PRO A 272 -3.52 17.96 13.10
N LYS A 273 -2.94 18.43 14.20
CA LYS A 273 -2.59 17.56 15.32
C LYS A 273 -3.85 16.83 15.83
N THR A 274 -3.63 15.65 16.38
CA THR A 274 -4.73 14.85 16.93
C THR A 274 -5.40 15.61 18.08
N ASP A 275 -6.73 15.71 18.02
CA ASP A 275 -7.55 16.25 19.10
C ASP A 275 -7.77 15.16 20.16
N ILE A 276 -7.03 15.26 21.29
CA ILE A 276 -7.15 14.32 22.41
C ILE A 276 -8.24 14.72 23.41
N ASP A 277 -8.86 15.90 23.29
CA ASP A 277 -9.96 16.34 24.18
C ASP A 277 -11.16 15.40 24.07
N ARG A 278 -11.33 14.73 22.92
CA ARG A 278 -12.34 13.67 22.72
C ARG A 278 -12.19 12.46 23.65
N LEU A 279 -11.02 12.26 24.25
CA LEU A 279 -10.78 11.17 25.19
C LEU A 279 -11.33 11.49 26.60
N ASN A 280 -11.78 12.73 26.85
CA ASN A 280 -12.26 13.20 28.15
C ASN A 280 -11.29 12.85 29.28
N LEU A 281 -10.00 13.10 29.07
CA LEU A 281 -8.97 12.89 30.09
C LEU A 281 -9.16 13.89 31.23
N LEU A 282 -8.89 13.45 32.46
CA LEU A 282 -8.94 14.31 33.64
C LEU A 282 -7.88 15.40 33.55
N ASN A 283 -8.26 16.64 33.88
CA ASN A 283 -7.31 17.70 34.16
C ASN A 283 -6.67 17.53 35.57
N SER A 284 -5.68 18.34 35.91
CA SER A 284 -4.91 18.19 37.13
C SER A 284 -5.79 18.32 38.39
N LYS A 285 -6.76 19.23 38.42
CA LYS A 285 -7.69 19.41 39.54
C LYS A 285 -8.55 18.15 39.71
N GLU A 286 -9.17 17.67 38.63
CA GLU A 286 -10.00 16.47 38.65
C GLU A 286 -9.21 15.23 39.05
N LYS A 287 -7.97 15.10 38.54
CA LYS A 287 -7.07 13.99 38.87
C LYS A 287 -6.69 14.00 40.36
N VAL A 288 -6.33 15.15 40.93
CA VAL A 288 -6.00 15.30 42.35
C VAL A 288 -7.23 15.03 43.22
N ASP A 289 -8.40 15.52 42.84
CA ASP A 289 -9.64 15.26 43.55
C ASP A 289 -10.03 13.77 43.52
N LEU A 290 -9.82 13.08 42.39
CA LEU A 290 -9.97 11.64 42.28
C LEU A 290 -9.01 10.88 43.21
N GLU A 291 -7.71 11.26 43.22
CA GLU A 291 -6.70 10.64 44.08
C GLU A 291 -7.02 10.81 45.58
N LEU A 292 -7.48 11.99 45.98
CA LEU A 292 -7.94 12.24 47.34
C LEU A 292 -9.16 11.37 47.65
N GLY A 293 -10.14 11.25 46.79
CA GLY A 293 -11.32 10.41 46.96
C GLY A 293 -10.96 8.93 47.09
N LEU A 294 -10.04 8.45 46.28
CA LEU A 294 -9.55 7.07 46.38
C LEU A 294 -8.83 6.78 47.69
N LEU A 295 -7.97 7.68 48.14
CA LEU A 295 -7.31 7.56 49.46
C LEU A 295 -8.30 7.57 50.60
N ALA A 296 -9.33 8.38 50.56
CA ALA A 296 -10.42 8.42 51.56
C ALA A 296 -11.25 7.12 51.57
N SER A 297 -11.28 6.38 50.43
CA SER A 297 -11.95 5.09 50.28
C SER A 297 -11.02 3.89 50.54
N ASP A 298 -9.95 4.10 51.30
CA ASP A 298 -8.92 3.06 51.62
C ASP A 298 -8.19 2.42 50.43
N TYR A 299 -8.23 3.06 49.27
CA TYR A 299 -7.40 2.61 48.13
C TYR A 299 -5.92 2.73 48.50
N THR A 300 -5.18 1.62 48.37
CA THR A 300 -3.77 1.60 48.66
C THR A 300 -2.95 1.81 47.37
N TYR A 301 -2.33 2.95 47.28
CA TYR A 301 -1.34 3.18 46.23
C TYR A 301 -0.06 2.41 46.51
N ARG A 302 0.53 1.82 45.48
CA ARG A 302 1.91 1.31 45.58
C ARG A 302 2.84 2.48 45.93
N GLN A 303 3.94 2.18 46.63
CA GLN A 303 4.92 3.19 47.01
C GLN A 303 5.29 4.10 45.82
N ASN A 304 5.31 5.41 46.08
CA ASN A 304 5.65 6.44 45.10
C ASN A 304 4.73 6.54 43.86
N LYS A 305 3.53 5.98 43.91
CA LYS A 305 2.54 6.09 42.84
C LYS A 305 1.47 7.11 43.26
N GLY A 306 1.03 7.92 42.25
CA GLY A 306 0.08 9.01 42.43
C GLY A 306 0.73 10.23 43.11
N GLY A 307 0.42 11.43 42.63
CA GLY A 307 1.03 12.65 43.16
C GLY A 307 0.63 12.94 44.62
N VAL A 308 -0.66 12.78 44.92
CA VAL A 308 -1.19 13.02 46.28
C VAL A 308 -0.65 11.98 47.26
N ALA A 309 -0.71 10.68 46.89
CA ALA A 309 -0.21 9.63 47.76
C ALA A 309 1.29 9.77 48.06
N SER A 310 2.09 10.15 47.06
CA SER A 310 3.53 10.40 47.22
C SER A 310 3.80 11.54 48.19
N ILE A 311 3.07 12.65 48.09
CA ILE A 311 3.19 13.79 49.02
C ILE A 311 2.85 13.34 50.43
N LEU A 312 1.67 12.72 50.62
CA LEU A 312 1.20 12.32 51.96
C LEU A 312 2.09 11.25 52.60
N ASN A 313 2.61 10.32 51.80
CA ASN A 313 3.55 9.29 52.28
C ASN A 313 4.89 9.93 52.71
N SER A 314 5.44 10.86 51.90
CA SER A 314 6.69 11.52 52.22
C SER A 314 6.64 12.37 53.49
N LEU A 315 5.49 12.96 53.78
CA LEU A 315 5.26 13.75 54.98
C LEU A 315 4.72 12.92 56.18
N GLY A 316 4.42 11.63 55.97
CA GLY A 316 3.88 10.76 57.02
C GLY A 316 2.41 11.05 57.35
N GLU A 317 1.67 11.76 56.48
CA GLU A 317 0.33 12.30 56.77
C GLU A 317 -0.81 11.46 56.17
N THR A 318 -0.51 10.32 55.55
CA THR A 318 -1.52 9.46 54.89
C THR A 318 -2.61 9.02 55.87
N ASN A 319 -2.27 8.65 57.10
CA ASN A 319 -3.24 8.28 58.13
C ASN A 319 -4.05 9.49 58.66
N ALA A 320 -3.41 10.66 58.81
CA ALA A 320 -4.09 11.87 59.21
C ALA A 320 -5.17 12.24 58.19
N TYR A 321 -4.86 12.13 56.90
CA TYR A 321 -5.85 12.35 55.83
C TYR A 321 -7.01 11.32 55.87
N LYS A 322 -6.71 10.04 56.02
CA LYS A 322 -7.73 8.99 56.09
C LYS A 322 -8.72 9.13 57.26
N THR A 323 -8.25 9.64 58.39
CA THR A 323 -9.08 9.77 59.61
C THR A 323 -9.74 11.12 59.74
N GLY A 324 -9.10 12.21 59.36
CA GLY A 324 -9.56 13.58 59.53
C GLY A 324 -9.74 14.42 58.26
N GLY A 325 -9.52 13.81 57.10
CA GLY A 325 -9.70 14.47 55.81
C GLY A 325 -8.73 15.61 55.56
N TRP A 326 -9.12 16.53 54.69
CA TRP A 326 -8.33 17.70 54.25
C TRP A 326 -7.86 18.58 55.41
N ASP A 327 -8.74 18.80 56.43
CA ASP A 327 -8.47 19.71 57.52
C ASP A 327 -7.43 19.17 58.53
N ALA A 328 -7.19 17.86 58.50
CA ALA A 328 -6.18 17.21 59.35
C ALA A 328 -4.76 17.28 58.74
N LEU A 329 -4.62 17.77 57.50
CA LEU A 329 -3.32 17.91 56.83
C LEU A 329 -2.56 19.16 57.31
N SER A 330 -1.25 19.10 57.36
CA SER A 330 -0.38 20.25 57.54
C SER A 330 -0.55 21.28 56.40
N GLU A 331 -0.17 22.51 56.66
CA GLU A 331 -0.13 23.56 55.63
C GLU A 331 0.82 23.21 54.50
N THR A 332 1.94 22.56 54.79
CA THR A 332 2.90 22.05 53.80
C THR A 332 2.26 21.04 52.86
N ALA A 333 1.56 20.02 53.37
CA ALA A 333 0.85 19.04 52.56
C ALA A 333 -0.22 19.68 51.65
N ARG A 334 -1.05 20.56 52.24
CA ARG A 334 -2.10 21.28 51.50
C ARG A 334 -1.51 22.15 50.38
N ASN A 335 -0.41 22.86 50.63
CA ASN A 335 0.24 23.72 49.64
C ASN A 335 0.82 22.86 48.49
N GLN A 336 1.50 21.76 48.77
CA GLN A 336 2.04 20.86 47.74
C GLN A 336 0.91 20.22 46.92
N ILE A 337 -0.18 19.76 47.53
CA ILE A 337 -1.32 19.21 46.82
C ILE A 337 -2.01 20.29 45.95
N ASN A 338 -2.15 21.53 46.46
CA ASN A 338 -2.70 22.62 45.68
C ASN A 338 -1.78 23.04 44.52
N GLN A 339 -0.46 22.90 44.65
CA GLN A 339 0.48 23.07 43.54
C GLN A 339 0.21 22.04 42.43
N LEU A 340 -0.01 20.77 42.79
CA LEU A 340 -0.44 19.77 41.80
C LEU A 340 -1.73 20.15 41.07
N ARG A 341 -2.75 20.65 41.83
CA ARG A 341 -4.04 21.09 41.24
C ARG A 341 -3.89 22.23 40.23
N ASN A 342 -2.92 23.11 40.44
CA ASN A 342 -2.70 24.33 39.65
C ASN A 342 -1.73 24.11 38.51
N THR A 343 -1.00 22.99 38.47
CA THR A 343 -0.09 22.63 37.38
C THR A 343 -0.85 21.75 36.41
N ASN A 344 -1.02 22.21 35.17
CA ASN A 344 -1.66 21.40 34.13
C ASN A 344 -0.80 21.37 32.87
N THR A 345 -0.21 20.21 32.59
CA THR A 345 0.67 19.99 31.45
C THR A 345 -0.15 19.53 30.27
N ASP A 346 -0.10 20.25 29.18
CA ASP A 346 -0.71 19.84 27.91
C ASP A 346 0.22 18.89 27.14
N TRP A 347 0.03 17.58 27.36
CA TRP A 347 0.81 16.55 26.69
C TRP A 347 0.55 16.51 25.19
N ASN A 348 -0.60 17.02 24.71
CA ASN A 348 -0.91 17.11 23.30
C ASN A 348 0.00 18.14 22.59
N ASP A 349 0.14 19.33 23.14
CA ASP A 349 1.02 20.36 22.58
C ASP A 349 2.50 19.96 22.64
N ILE A 350 2.88 19.22 23.70
CA ILE A 350 4.24 18.76 23.91
C ILE A 350 4.65 17.70 22.89
N LEU A 351 3.83 16.69 22.66
CA LEU A 351 4.19 15.50 21.91
C LEU A 351 3.74 15.51 20.45
N PHE A 352 2.71 16.31 20.14
CA PHE A 352 2.15 16.36 18.78
C PHE A 352 2.36 17.72 18.13
N ARG A 353 2.19 17.74 16.81
CA ARG A 353 2.24 18.94 15.98
C ARG A 353 1.24 18.85 14.83
N ASN A 354 0.91 19.97 14.25
CA ASN A 354 0.36 19.99 12.90
C ASN A 354 1.42 19.49 11.92
N ALA A 355 1.02 18.63 11.00
CA ALA A 355 1.93 18.00 10.06
C ALA A 355 1.68 18.50 8.63
N LEU A 356 2.76 18.66 7.87
CA LEU A 356 2.72 19.05 6.46
C LEU A 356 3.38 17.95 5.64
N THR A 357 2.65 17.39 4.68
CA THR A 357 3.19 16.50 3.66
C THR A 357 3.40 17.25 2.37
N GLN A 358 4.56 17.08 1.76
CA GLN A 358 4.94 17.68 0.48
C GLN A 358 5.23 16.58 -0.53
N GLU A 359 4.62 16.67 -1.71
CA GLU A 359 4.88 15.73 -2.80
C GLU A 359 5.12 16.51 -4.09
N TYR A 360 6.20 16.17 -4.79
CA TYR A 360 6.59 16.75 -6.07
C TYR A 360 6.90 15.64 -7.05
N ASN A 361 6.21 15.66 -8.20
CA ASN A 361 6.41 14.71 -9.26
C ASN A 361 6.66 15.42 -10.58
N MET A 362 7.65 14.94 -11.33
CA MET A 362 7.91 15.37 -12.69
C MET A 362 7.99 14.16 -13.59
N SER A 363 7.28 14.19 -14.72
CA SER A 363 7.36 13.13 -15.72
C SER A 363 7.51 13.68 -17.13
N ILE A 364 8.20 12.91 -17.96
CA ILE A 364 8.39 13.18 -19.39
C ILE A 364 7.97 11.93 -20.15
N SER A 365 7.05 12.08 -21.10
CA SER A 365 6.62 11.01 -21.97
C SER A 365 6.63 11.46 -23.42
N GLY A 366 6.99 10.58 -24.34
CA GLY A 366 7.04 10.87 -25.75
C GLY A 366 7.34 9.62 -26.57
N GLY A 367 7.52 9.81 -27.86
CA GLY A 367 7.88 8.72 -28.77
C GLY A 367 7.76 9.10 -30.22
N GLY A 368 8.27 8.24 -31.07
CA GLY A 368 8.15 8.29 -32.52
C GLY A 368 7.44 7.04 -33.07
N ASP A 369 7.61 6.79 -34.38
CA ASP A 369 6.96 5.65 -35.04
C ASP A 369 7.42 4.28 -34.52
N LYS A 370 8.65 4.22 -34.01
CA LYS A 370 9.29 2.95 -33.59
C LYS A 370 9.59 2.85 -32.11
N SER A 371 9.48 3.94 -31.36
CA SER A 371 9.83 3.94 -29.93
C SER A 371 8.90 4.84 -29.14
N ASP A 372 8.63 4.44 -27.91
CA ASP A 372 8.01 5.26 -26.90
C ASP A 372 8.81 5.21 -25.61
N TYR A 373 8.71 6.27 -24.81
CA TYR A 373 9.37 6.36 -23.52
C TYR A 373 8.51 7.11 -22.51
N TYR A 374 8.64 6.71 -21.26
CA TYR A 374 8.12 7.37 -20.08
C TYR A 374 9.21 7.42 -19.01
N THR A 375 9.45 8.58 -18.45
CA THR A 375 10.41 8.77 -17.35
C THR A 375 9.77 9.67 -16.31
N SER A 376 9.89 9.30 -15.04
CA SER A 376 9.42 10.13 -13.93
C SER A 376 10.42 10.15 -12.78
N VAL A 377 10.37 11.25 -12.03
CA VAL A 377 11.08 11.45 -10.75
C VAL A 377 10.07 11.97 -9.75
N GLY A 378 10.00 11.34 -8.57
CA GLY A 378 9.11 11.70 -7.48
C GLY A 378 9.88 11.95 -6.18
N TYR A 379 9.43 12.93 -5.42
CA TYR A 379 9.85 13.22 -4.05
C TYR A 379 8.61 13.38 -3.18
N ASN A 380 8.59 12.70 -2.05
CA ASN A 380 7.53 12.82 -1.03
C ASN A 380 8.19 12.95 0.34
N ASP A 381 7.80 13.98 1.10
CA ASP A 381 8.21 14.19 2.50
C ASP A 381 6.95 14.27 3.36
N GLU A 382 6.69 13.21 4.10
CA GLU A 382 5.52 13.04 4.94
C GLU A 382 5.90 13.20 6.40
N GLN A 383 5.48 14.31 6.99
CA GLN A 383 5.65 14.56 8.42
C GLN A 383 4.53 13.89 9.22
N GLY A 384 4.89 13.25 10.33
CA GLY A 384 3.93 12.73 11.30
C GLY A 384 3.41 13.80 12.23
N THR A 385 2.18 13.61 12.73
CA THR A 385 1.62 14.44 13.81
C THR A 385 2.36 14.24 15.13
N VAL A 386 3.00 13.09 15.34
CA VAL A 386 3.97 12.90 16.44
C VAL A 386 5.26 13.59 16.07
N LYS A 387 5.77 14.49 16.94
CA LYS A 387 7.03 15.20 16.72
C LYS A 387 8.19 14.22 16.55
N GLY A 388 9.06 14.41 15.55
CA GLY A 388 10.23 13.57 15.26
C GLY A 388 9.92 12.32 14.43
N VAL A 389 8.65 12.05 14.12
CA VAL A 389 8.26 10.97 13.21
C VAL A 389 8.07 11.51 11.80
N GLY A 390 8.60 10.80 10.80
CA GLY A 390 8.47 11.19 9.40
C GLY A 390 8.93 10.11 8.44
N ASN A 391 8.53 10.26 7.18
CA ASN A 391 8.84 9.35 6.09
C ASN A 391 9.16 10.16 4.83
N THR A 392 10.37 9.98 4.28
CA THR A 392 10.78 10.61 3.03
C THR A 392 10.96 9.54 1.97
N ARG A 393 10.39 9.73 0.78
CA ARG A 393 10.45 8.79 -0.34
C ARG A 393 10.95 9.46 -1.61
N TYR A 394 11.87 8.80 -2.30
CA TYR A 394 12.38 9.15 -3.62
C TYR A 394 11.99 8.04 -4.59
N ASN A 395 11.52 8.41 -5.78
CA ASN A 395 11.12 7.47 -6.83
C ASN A 395 11.73 7.84 -8.16
N ILE A 396 12.11 6.84 -8.93
CA ILE A 396 12.52 6.97 -10.33
C ILE A 396 11.85 5.86 -11.11
N THR A 397 11.18 6.22 -12.21
CA THR A 397 10.60 5.28 -13.17
C THR A 397 11.16 5.57 -14.54
N LEU A 398 11.70 4.55 -15.19
CA LEU A 398 12.17 4.59 -16.57
C LEU A 398 11.48 3.49 -17.35
N LYS A 399 10.88 3.83 -18.48
CA LYS A 399 10.16 2.86 -19.31
C LYS A 399 10.36 3.19 -20.78
N THR A 400 10.72 2.20 -21.58
CA THR A 400 10.88 2.37 -23.02
C THR A 400 10.45 1.13 -23.76
N ASN A 401 9.85 1.32 -24.92
CA ASN A 401 9.54 0.27 -25.87
C ASN A 401 10.15 0.62 -27.21
N TYR A 402 10.59 -0.39 -27.93
CA TYR A 402 11.17 -0.22 -29.26
C TYR A 402 10.66 -1.29 -30.23
N GLN A 403 10.10 -0.85 -31.34
CA GLN A 403 9.67 -1.71 -32.44
C GLN A 403 10.86 -1.99 -33.36
N VAL A 404 11.53 -3.13 -33.14
CA VAL A 404 12.73 -3.52 -33.89
C VAL A 404 12.40 -3.71 -35.38
N ASN A 405 11.30 -4.41 -35.65
CA ASN A 405 10.75 -4.60 -37.00
C ASN A 405 9.23 -4.85 -36.87
N LYS A 406 8.54 -5.19 -37.95
CA LYS A 406 7.08 -5.45 -37.95
C LYS A 406 6.65 -6.61 -37.04
N MET A 407 7.55 -7.55 -36.78
CA MET A 407 7.27 -8.75 -35.97
C MET A 407 7.74 -8.62 -34.51
N LEU A 408 8.88 -7.97 -34.26
CA LEU A 408 9.54 -7.93 -32.96
C LEU A 408 9.45 -6.56 -32.30
N LYS A 409 8.86 -6.54 -31.11
CA LYS A 409 8.85 -5.40 -30.20
C LYS A 409 9.59 -5.81 -28.92
N VAL A 410 10.46 -4.94 -28.41
CA VAL A 410 11.17 -5.12 -27.16
C VAL A 410 10.86 -3.95 -26.22
N GLY A 411 10.86 -4.19 -24.93
CA GLY A 411 10.62 -3.17 -23.91
C GLY A 411 11.49 -3.38 -22.69
N ALA A 412 11.83 -2.30 -22.03
CA ALA A 412 12.52 -2.29 -20.75
C ALA A 412 11.85 -1.31 -19.80
N SER A 413 11.69 -1.70 -18.54
CA SER A 413 11.17 -0.86 -17.48
C SER A 413 12.04 -1.00 -16.24
N VAL A 414 12.33 0.11 -15.55
CA VAL A 414 13.04 0.14 -14.29
C VAL A 414 12.25 1.01 -13.32
N TYR A 415 11.97 0.47 -12.16
CA TYR A 415 11.35 1.15 -11.02
C TYR A 415 12.32 1.11 -9.87
N ALA A 416 12.71 2.25 -9.37
CA ALA A 416 13.60 2.36 -8.21
C ALA A 416 13.01 3.32 -7.18
N ASN A 417 13.10 2.95 -5.93
CA ASN A 417 12.73 3.83 -4.83
C ASN A 417 13.67 3.69 -3.64
N GLU A 418 13.81 4.78 -2.91
CA GLU A 418 14.42 4.81 -1.58
C GLU A 418 13.44 5.49 -0.62
N ARG A 419 13.22 4.88 0.53
CA ARG A 419 12.39 5.40 1.62
C ARG A 419 13.22 5.49 2.89
N LYS A 420 13.13 6.63 3.57
CA LYS A 420 13.80 6.89 4.85
C LYS A 420 12.76 7.24 5.89
N GLN A 421 12.78 6.51 6.99
CA GLN A 421 11.85 6.70 8.10
C GLN A 421 12.62 6.99 9.36
N ASN A 422 12.11 7.96 10.12
CA ASN A 422 12.57 8.25 11.46
C ASN A 422 11.39 8.02 12.41
N THR A 423 11.63 7.25 13.46
CA THR A 423 10.64 6.96 14.49
C THR A 423 11.27 7.02 15.88
N TYR A 424 10.48 6.80 16.90
CA TYR A 424 10.95 6.62 18.27
C TYR A 424 11.24 5.14 18.54
N LEU A 425 12.15 4.89 19.47
CA LEU A 425 12.39 3.54 19.95
C LEU A 425 11.21 3.10 20.85
N THR A 426 10.59 1.97 20.52
CA THR A 426 9.48 1.41 21.29
C THR A 426 10.01 0.37 22.29
N ASP A 427 9.61 0.49 23.55
CA ASP A 427 9.85 -0.51 24.59
C ASP A 427 8.67 -1.49 24.73
N SER A 428 8.89 -2.63 25.36
CA SER A 428 7.88 -3.68 25.53
C SER A 428 6.64 -3.22 26.32
N ASN A 429 6.76 -2.20 27.17
CA ASN A 429 5.64 -1.65 27.96
C ASN A 429 4.94 -0.50 27.24
N GLY A 430 5.50 0.01 26.13
CA GLY A 430 4.93 1.08 25.32
C GLY A 430 5.08 2.48 25.90
N PHE A 431 5.74 2.69 27.04
CA PHE A 431 5.89 4.04 27.63
C PHE A 431 6.71 5.00 26.78
N THR A 432 7.66 4.48 26.03
CA THR A 432 8.46 5.28 25.09
C THR A 432 7.66 5.71 23.85
N ASN A 433 6.45 5.13 23.64
CA ASN A 433 5.51 5.53 22.60
C ASN A 433 4.81 6.84 22.99
N PRO A 434 5.03 7.97 22.29
CA PRO A 434 4.43 9.27 22.65
C PRO A 434 2.90 9.27 22.65
N VAL A 435 2.27 8.48 21.76
CA VAL A 435 0.80 8.37 21.67
C VAL A 435 0.25 7.65 22.92
N TYR A 436 0.91 6.60 23.35
CA TYR A 436 0.53 5.85 24.55
C TYR A 436 0.80 6.70 25.79
N TYR A 437 1.99 7.28 25.90
CA TYR A 437 2.38 8.09 27.05
C TYR A 437 1.49 9.33 27.24
N SER A 438 1.08 10.02 26.15
CA SER A 438 0.18 11.18 26.24
C SER A 438 -1.15 10.90 26.94
N ARG A 439 -1.59 9.63 26.97
CA ARG A 439 -2.84 9.18 27.61
C ARG A 439 -2.64 8.74 29.07
N LEU A 440 -1.41 8.41 29.44
CA LEU A 440 -1.07 7.85 30.75
C LEU A 440 -0.38 8.87 31.67
N ALA A 441 0.35 9.82 31.09
CA ALA A 441 1.05 10.84 31.85
C ALA A 441 0.08 11.66 32.70
N ASN A 442 0.45 11.85 33.97
CA ASN A 442 -0.37 12.68 34.87
C ASN A 442 -0.35 14.13 34.39
N PRO A 443 -1.51 14.81 34.38
CA PRO A 443 -1.59 16.21 33.92
C PRO A 443 -0.84 17.19 34.84
N TYR A 444 -0.66 16.86 36.10
CA TYR A 444 0.14 17.66 37.02
C TYR A 444 1.66 17.42 36.95
N PHE A 445 2.11 16.45 36.14
CA PHE A 445 3.53 16.16 35.98
C PHE A 445 4.16 17.09 34.94
N THR A 446 5.25 17.79 35.35
CA THR A 446 6.05 18.63 34.45
C THR A 446 7.32 17.91 34.05
N PRO A 447 7.67 17.86 32.76
CA PRO A 447 8.87 17.13 32.29
C PRO A 447 10.19 17.78 32.71
N PHE A 448 10.15 19.04 33.13
CA PHE A 448 11.31 19.81 33.62
C PHE A 448 11.00 20.49 34.93
N ASP A 449 12.03 20.63 35.78
CA ASP A 449 12.00 21.45 36.97
C ASP A 449 12.19 22.95 36.64
N GLU A 450 12.13 23.82 37.65
CA GLU A 450 12.31 25.26 37.49
C GLU A 450 13.72 25.67 36.98
N ASN A 451 14.71 24.81 37.14
CA ASN A 451 16.08 24.99 36.66
C ASN A 451 16.32 24.39 35.25
N GLY A 452 15.29 23.78 34.67
CA GLY A 452 15.39 23.14 33.37
C GLY A 452 16.00 21.71 33.37
N ASN A 453 16.15 21.10 34.53
CA ASN A 453 16.59 19.70 34.66
C ASN A 453 15.41 18.77 34.40
N TYR A 454 15.70 17.53 33.99
CA TYR A 454 14.66 16.53 33.78
C TYR A 454 13.97 16.12 35.09
N ASN A 455 12.65 16.23 35.12
CA ASN A 455 11.83 15.54 36.11
C ASN A 455 11.52 14.13 35.62
N TYR A 456 11.57 13.16 36.50
CA TYR A 456 11.31 11.77 36.18
C TYR A 456 9.92 11.32 36.63
N ASP A 457 9.18 10.69 35.71
CA ASP A 457 7.86 10.15 35.99
C ASP A 457 7.97 8.85 36.78
N THR A 458 7.76 8.92 38.08
CA THR A 458 7.82 7.79 38.99
C THR A 458 6.69 6.79 38.79
N ASN A 459 5.63 7.12 38.07
CA ASN A 459 4.55 6.19 37.73
C ASN A 459 4.97 5.19 36.64
N VAL A 460 6.01 5.48 35.87
CA VAL A 460 6.60 4.56 34.89
C VAL A 460 7.53 3.59 35.63
N GLN A 461 7.16 2.32 35.66
CA GLN A 461 7.91 1.27 36.38
C GLN A 461 8.81 0.45 35.46
N GLY A 462 9.91 -0.03 36.04
CA GLY A 462 10.74 -1.08 35.49
C GLY A 462 10.23 -2.48 35.82
N LYS A 463 11.00 -3.21 36.60
CA LYS A 463 10.67 -4.54 37.12
C LYS A 463 10.33 -4.42 38.61
N GLU A 464 9.25 -5.11 39.04
CA GLU A 464 8.73 -5.02 40.41
C GLU A 464 8.39 -3.56 40.73
N ASP A 465 8.66 -3.01 41.86
CA ASP A 465 8.31 -1.64 42.23
C ASP A 465 9.46 -0.62 42.01
N SER A 466 10.46 -0.98 41.22
CA SER A 466 11.60 -0.09 40.93
C SER A 466 11.24 1.04 39.95
N SER A 467 11.64 2.28 40.28
CA SER A 467 11.61 3.39 39.33
C SER A 467 12.81 3.31 38.40
N LEU A 468 12.60 3.58 37.11
CA LEU A 468 13.67 3.65 36.11
C LEU A 468 13.94 5.07 35.61
N ASN A 469 13.45 6.08 36.32
CA ASN A 469 13.68 7.48 35.98
C ASN A 469 13.28 7.79 34.52
N PHE A 470 12.01 7.61 34.21
CA PHE A 470 11.50 7.89 32.87
C PHE A 470 11.25 9.36 32.67
N ASN A 471 11.79 9.91 31.56
CA ASN A 471 11.41 11.23 31.03
C ASN A 471 11.33 11.13 29.50
N ILE A 472 10.18 11.47 28.94
CA ILE A 472 9.92 11.31 27.50
C ILE A 472 10.82 12.18 26.62
N PHE A 473 11.30 13.34 27.11
CA PHE A 473 12.22 14.20 26.36
C PHE A 473 13.63 13.63 26.38
N GLU A 474 14.12 13.18 27.55
CA GLU A 474 15.41 12.51 27.65
C GLU A 474 15.45 11.29 26.74
N GLU A 475 14.37 10.47 26.74
CA GLU A 475 14.25 9.30 25.93
C GLU A 475 14.32 9.63 24.44
N ARG A 476 13.52 10.57 23.99
CA ARG A 476 13.45 10.95 22.57
C ARG A 476 14.70 11.66 22.04
N LEU A 477 15.45 12.33 22.91
CA LEU A 477 16.70 12.98 22.54
C LEU A 477 17.85 11.94 22.37
N ASN A 478 17.79 10.89 23.18
CA ASN A 478 18.87 9.94 23.36
C ASN A 478 18.60 8.56 22.79
N ALA A 479 17.40 8.34 22.24
CA ALA A 479 17.02 7.10 21.55
C ALA A 479 16.29 7.38 20.24
N ASN A 480 16.53 6.55 19.24
CA ASN A 480 15.83 6.64 17.96
C ASN A 480 15.76 5.28 17.25
N SER A 481 14.83 5.18 16.33
CA SER A 481 14.75 4.11 15.34
C SER A 481 14.75 4.73 13.94
N LYS A 482 15.70 4.33 13.11
CA LYS A 482 15.86 4.79 11.73
C LYS A 482 15.83 3.61 10.80
N ARG A 483 14.97 3.70 9.80
CA ARG A 483 14.84 2.69 8.76
C ARG A 483 15.09 3.30 7.39
N ARG A 484 15.80 2.57 6.55
CA ARG A 484 16.04 2.91 5.16
C ARG A 484 15.72 1.71 4.29
N ASP A 485 14.69 1.84 3.47
CA ASP A 485 14.29 0.82 2.51
C ASP A 485 14.73 1.25 1.11
N ARG A 486 15.18 0.29 0.32
CA ARG A 486 15.49 0.45 -1.10
C ARG A 486 14.85 -0.70 -1.88
N SER A 487 14.19 -0.37 -2.96
CA SER A 487 13.61 -1.35 -3.87
C SER A 487 13.95 -0.98 -5.30
N MET A 488 14.33 -1.97 -6.08
CA MET A 488 14.52 -1.86 -7.50
C MET A 488 13.84 -3.02 -8.22
N MET A 489 13.05 -2.73 -9.24
CA MET A 489 12.49 -3.72 -10.13
C MET A 489 12.84 -3.39 -11.58
N ALA A 490 13.46 -4.33 -12.28
CA ALA A 490 13.77 -4.25 -13.71
C ALA A 490 12.94 -5.29 -14.46
N ILE A 491 12.25 -4.87 -15.53
CA ILE A 491 11.40 -5.74 -16.34
C ILE A 491 11.85 -5.62 -17.81
N LEU A 492 12.17 -6.74 -18.43
CA LEU A 492 12.47 -6.86 -19.86
C LEU A 492 11.34 -7.62 -20.54
N ASN A 493 10.83 -7.08 -21.64
CA ASN A 493 9.76 -7.66 -22.44
C ASN A 493 10.22 -7.87 -23.87
N ALA A 494 9.86 -8.99 -24.47
CA ALA A 494 9.99 -9.23 -25.89
C ALA A 494 8.67 -9.81 -26.41
N GLU A 495 8.11 -9.21 -27.45
CA GLU A 495 6.89 -9.62 -28.13
C GLU A 495 7.22 -9.91 -29.58
N LEU A 496 6.96 -11.14 -30.02
CA LEU A 496 7.16 -11.60 -31.38
C LEU A 496 5.80 -11.96 -32.00
N ARG A 497 5.35 -11.17 -32.96
CA ARG A 497 4.14 -11.43 -33.78
C ARG A 497 4.51 -12.27 -34.98
N LEU A 498 4.25 -13.56 -34.88
CA LEU A 498 4.50 -14.51 -35.98
C LEU A 498 3.48 -14.34 -37.10
N THR A 499 2.22 -14.07 -36.72
CA THR A 499 1.11 -13.79 -37.64
C THR A 499 0.17 -12.77 -36.95
N ASP A 500 -0.87 -12.31 -37.64
CA ASP A 500 -1.88 -11.41 -37.09
C ASP A 500 -2.69 -12.05 -35.96
N TYR A 501 -2.64 -13.35 -35.81
CA TYR A 501 -3.40 -14.13 -34.82
C TYR A 501 -2.52 -14.95 -33.85
N LEU A 502 -1.18 -14.96 -34.03
CA LEU A 502 -0.27 -15.70 -33.16
C LEU A 502 0.87 -14.79 -32.66
N LYS A 503 0.93 -14.60 -31.37
CA LYS A 503 1.90 -13.77 -30.66
C LYS A 503 2.65 -14.62 -29.63
N LEU A 504 3.98 -14.52 -29.62
CA LEU A 504 4.83 -15.04 -28.56
C LEU A 504 5.32 -13.90 -27.70
N THR A 505 5.27 -14.07 -26.39
CA THR A 505 5.76 -13.06 -25.42
C THR A 505 6.72 -13.72 -24.45
N SER A 506 7.86 -13.09 -24.23
CA SER A 506 8.78 -13.43 -23.14
C SER A 506 8.99 -12.23 -22.25
N GLN A 507 8.89 -12.43 -20.94
CA GLN A 507 9.07 -11.39 -19.94
C GLN A 507 10.02 -11.89 -18.86
N PHE A 508 11.02 -11.07 -18.52
CA PHE A 508 11.95 -11.32 -17.43
C PHE A 508 11.86 -10.15 -16.44
N GLY A 509 11.64 -10.45 -15.17
CA GLY A 509 11.61 -9.48 -14.08
C GLY A 509 12.68 -9.81 -13.06
N LEU A 510 13.42 -8.80 -12.62
CA LEU A 510 14.35 -8.86 -11.48
C LEU A 510 13.88 -7.85 -10.44
N GLN A 511 13.67 -8.30 -9.21
CA GLN A 511 13.34 -7.48 -8.06
C GLN A 511 14.45 -7.62 -7.02
N GLU A 512 14.96 -6.49 -6.53
CA GLU A 512 15.91 -6.42 -5.43
C GLU A 512 15.36 -5.45 -4.37
N ASP A 513 15.12 -5.96 -3.18
CA ASP A 513 14.68 -5.20 -2.02
C ASP A 513 15.72 -5.31 -0.93
N SER A 514 15.99 -4.21 -0.25
CA SER A 514 16.82 -4.20 0.95
C SER A 514 16.28 -3.20 1.96
N TYR A 515 16.43 -3.51 3.22
CA TYR A 515 16.26 -2.51 4.27
C TYR A 515 17.37 -2.60 5.32
N SER A 516 17.67 -1.46 5.89
CA SER A 516 18.54 -1.29 7.05
C SER A 516 17.73 -0.62 8.15
N LEU A 517 17.60 -1.29 9.29
CA LEU A 517 16.95 -0.78 10.49
C LEU A 517 18.02 -0.59 11.57
N SER A 518 18.14 0.63 12.07
CA SER A 518 19.08 1.02 13.13
C SER A 518 18.30 1.54 14.34
N LYS A 519 18.39 0.84 15.45
CA LYS A 519 17.81 1.22 16.74
C LYS A 519 18.94 1.60 17.70
N TYR A 520 18.91 2.81 18.22
CA TYR A 520 19.92 3.35 19.11
C TYR A 520 19.30 3.84 20.40
N ALA A 521 19.95 3.56 21.51
CA ALA A 521 19.69 4.18 22.81
C ALA A 521 21.01 4.38 23.56
N ASN A 522 21.23 5.58 24.11
CA ASN A 522 22.39 5.81 24.96
C ASN A 522 22.13 5.33 26.40
N GLU A 523 23.17 5.36 27.23
CA GLU A 523 23.10 4.90 28.63
C GLU A 523 22.09 5.64 29.52
N ASN A 524 21.76 6.89 29.17
CA ASN A 524 20.83 7.75 29.92
C ASN A 524 19.36 7.54 29.56
N THR A 525 19.04 6.57 28.71
CA THR A 525 17.66 6.28 28.32
C THR A 525 16.98 5.32 29.29
N TYR A 526 15.67 5.47 29.44
CA TYR A 526 14.84 4.49 30.10
C TYR A 526 14.96 3.09 29.46
N ALA A 527 14.99 3.04 28.10
CA ALA A 527 15.15 1.81 27.37
C ALA A 527 16.43 1.05 27.79
N MET A 528 17.56 1.75 27.91
CA MET A 528 18.81 1.10 28.32
C MET A 528 18.81 0.74 29.82
N ARG A 529 18.28 1.58 30.69
CA ARG A 529 18.13 1.27 32.12
C ARG A 529 17.24 0.04 32.33
N LYS A 530 16.16 -0.07 31.54
CA LYS A 530 15.27 -1.24 31.54
C LYS A 530 15.97 -2.50 31.06
N GLU A 531 16.73 -2.43 29.96
CA GLU A 531 17.51 -3.55 29.45
C GLU A 531 18.50 -4.06 30.50
N LYS A 532 19.21 -3.15 31.18
CA LYS A 532 20.12 -3.51 32.30
C LYS A 532 19.38 -4.17 33.45
N LEU A 533 18.18 -3.68 33.83
CA LEU A 533 17.37 -4.30 34.89
C LEU A 533 16.93 -5.72 34.56
N PHE A 534 16.52 -5.98 33.33
CA PHE A 534 16.08 -7.31 32.89
C PHE A 534 17.24 -8.31 32.73
N THR A 535 18.47 -7.83 32.63
CA THR A 535 19.69 -8.63 32.50
C THR A 535 20.45 -8.78 33.81
N GLU A 536 19.83 -8.41 34.96
CA GLU A 536 20.40 -8.59 36.27
C GLU A 536 20.43 -10.07 36.70
N TYR A 537 21.55 -10.46 37.29
CA TYR A 537 21.76 -11.78 37.87
C TYR A 537 22.50 -11.65 39.19
N ILE A 538 22.44 -12.66 40.03
CA ILE A 538 23.22 -12.72 41.28
C ILE A 538 24.59 -13.32 40.94
N GLY A 539 25.65 -12.54 41.12
CA GLY A 539 27.02 -12.95 40.91
C GLY A 539 27.51 -13.98 41.97
N ALA A 540 28.66 -14.60 41.76
CA ALA A 540 29.25 -15.51 42.73
C ALA A 540 29.60 -14.82 44.07
N ASP A 541 29.70 -13.49 44.05
CA ASP A 541 29.90 -12.60 45.20
C ASP A 541 28.58 -12.32 45.97
N GLY A 542 27.45 -12.85 45.52
CA GLY A 542 26.11 -12.59 46.05
C GLY A 542 25.53 -11.24 45.69
N VAL A 543 26.24 -10.42 44.88
CA VAL A 543 25.81 -9.11 44.47
C VAL A 543 24.96 -9.18 43.19
N LYS A 544 23.87 -8.46 43.23
CA LYS A 544 23.00 -8.31 42.06
C LYS A 544 23.63 -7.30 41.05
N LYS A 545 23.85 -7.73 39.82
CA LYS A 545 24.49 -6.92 38.77
C LYS A 545 23.98 -7.32 37.40
N SER A 546 23.95 -6.37 36.46
CA SER A 546 23.69 -6.65 35.05
C SER A 546 24.93 -7.21 34.38
N PHE A 547 24.79 -8.15 33.46
CA PHE A 547 25.91 -8.59 32.61
C PHE A 547 26.16 -7.68 31.39
N LEU A 548 25.26 -6.71 31.12
CA LEU A 548 25.47 -5.73 30.06
C LEU A 548 26.52 -4.71 30.52
N PRO A 549 27.46 -4.34 29.64
CA PRO A 549 28.48 -3.33 29.94
C PRO A 549 27.87 -1.94 30.06
N ASP A 550 28.63 -1.02 30.65
CA ASP A 550 28.27 0.39 30.70
C ASP A 550 28.31 1.00 29.31
N GLY A 551 27.39 1.92 29.03
CA GLY A 551 27.15 2.54 27.71
C GLY A 551 25.79 2.25 27.16
N GLY A 552 25.57 2.65 25.94
CA GLY A 552 24.31 2.47 25.24
C GLY A 552 24.18 1.14 24.51
N MET A 553 23.14 1.03 23.69
CA MET A 553 22.95 -0.08 22.77
C MET A 553 22.74 0.43 21.34
N HIS A 554 23.21 -0.35 20.37
CA HIS A 554 22.95 -0.16 18.95
C HIS A 554 22.55 -1.50 18.33
N LYS A 555 21.26 -1.61 17.96
CA LYS A 555 20.69 -2.79 17.29
C LYS A 555 20.57 -2.48 15.81
N THR A 556 21.05 -3.37 14.95
CA THR A 556 20.94 -3.25 13.50
C THR A 556 20.28 -4.49 12.90
N THR A 557 19.42 -4.29 11.93
CA THR A 557 18.87 -5.37 11.10
C THR A 557 19.08 -4.99 9.64
N GLU A 558 19.81 -5.83 8.92
CA GLU A 558 20.00 -5.71 7.48
C GLU A 558 19.22 -6.84 6.81
N TYR A 559 18.42 -6.50 5.81
CA TYR A 559 17.65 -7.47 5.04
C TYR A 559 17.87 -7.26 3.55
N HIS A 560 18.07 -8.33 2.84
CA HIS A 560 18.21 -8.37 1.39
C HIS A 560 17.29 -9.44 0.82
N ASN A 561 16.55 -9.09 -0.20
CA ASN A 561 15.73 -10.02 -0.97
C ASN A 561 15.98 -9.81 -2.45
N ARG A 562 16.31 -10.89 -3.15
CA ARG A 562 16.45 -10.91 -4.60
C ARG A 562 15.49 -11.94 -5.18
N GLN A 563 14.64 -11.50 -6.08
CA GLN A 563 13.77 -12.37 -6.85
C GLN A 563 13.96 -12.15 -8.35
N TRP A 564 13.96 -13.23 -9.11
CA TRP A 564 13.75 -13.14 -10.54
C TRP A 564 12.58 -14.02 -10.98
N THR A 565 11.88 -13.54 -11.99
CA THR A 565 10.74 -14.24 -12.61
C THR A 565 10.91 -14.20 -14.11
N TRP A 566 10.85 -15.36 -14.75
CA TRP A 566 10.81 -15.47 -16.20
C TRP A 566 9.50 -16.12 -16.63
N LYS A 567 8.85 -15.51 -17.64
CA LYS A 567 7.62 -16.02 -18.24
C LYS A 567 7.79 -16.11 -19.75
N ALA A 568 7.23 -17.15 -20.34
CA ALA A 568 7.07 -17.29 -21.79
C ALA A 568 5.65 -17.72 -22.11
N MET A 569 5.03 -17.07 -23.10
CA MET A 569 3.63 -17.27 -23.45
C MET A 569 3.45 -17.28 -24.95
N ALA A 570 2.56 -18.15 -25.44
CA ALA A 570 2.05 -18.15 -26.80
C ALA A 570 0.57 -17.83 -26.77
N GLU A 571 0.15 -16.78 -27.45
CA GLU A 571 -1.25 -16.33 -27.51
C GLU A 571 -1.77 -16.43 -28.95
N PHE A 572 -2.91 -17.09 -29.10
CA PHE A 572 -3.66 -17.23 -30.35
C PHE A 572 -4.99 -16.52 -30.19
N VAL A 573 -5.23 -15.47 -31.02
CA VAL A 573 -6.49 -14.72 -31.02
C VAL A 573 -6.99 -14.63 -32.45
N LYS A 574 -8.16 -15.20 -32.73
CA LYS A 574 -8.74 -15.17 -34.07
C LYS A 574 -10.26 -15.18 -34.03
N THR A 575 -10.85 -14.30 -34.85
CA THR A 575 -12.29 -14.28 -35.13
C THR A 575 -12.55 -14.98 -36.48
N PHE A 576 -13.34 -16.04 -36.45
CA PHE A 576 -13.75 -16.78 -37.66
C PHE A 576 -15.15 -16.33 -38.05
N ASN A 577 -15.37 -16.06 -39.33
CA ASN A 577 -16.67 -15.71 -39.93
C ASN A 577 -17.39 -14.54 -39.20
N ARG A 578 -16.68 -13.70 -38.43
CA ARG A 578 -17.28 -12.64 -37.59
C ARG A 578 -18.27 -13.16 -36.52
N ILE A 579 -18.29 -14.46 -36.24
CA ILE A 579 -19.25 -15.15 -35.38
C ILE A 579 -18.54 -15.83 -34.22
N HIS A 580 -17.39 -16.44 -34.49
CA HIS A 580 -16.65 -17.27 -33.55
C HIS A 580 -15.35 -16.57 -33.15
N ASP A 581 -15.30 -16.07 -31.94
CA ASP A 581 -14.07 -15.51 -31.39
C ASP A 581 -13.39 -16.54 -30.50
N VAL A 582 -12.15 -16.86 -30.83
CA VAL A 582 -11.28 -17.79 -30.10
C VAL A 582 -10.07 -17.01 -29.56
N ASN A 583 -9.87 -17.08 -28.26
CA ASN A 583 -8.64 -16.65 -27.60
C ASN A 583 -8.10 -17.85 -26.84
N PHE A 584 -6.85 -18.23 -27.08
CA PHE A 584 -6.18 -19.31 -26.39
C PHE A 584 -4.75 -18.89 -26.05
N MET A 585 -4.31 -19.15 -24.83
CA MET A 585 -2.95 -18.87 -24.37
C MET A 585 -2.39 -20.10 -23.68
N LEU A 586 -1.11 -20.40 -23.97
CA LEU A 586 -0.28 -21.39 -23.30
C LEU A 586 0.97 -20.71 -22.78
N GLY A 587 1.38 -21.02 -21.56
CA GLY A 587 2.58 -20.40 -21.01
C GLY A 587 3.26 -21.20 -19.90
N THR A 588 4.46 -20.75 -19.60
CA THR A 588 5.28 -21.24 -18.50
C THR A 588 5.84 -20.05 -17.69
N GLU A 589 6.04 -20.28 -16.41
CA GLU A 589 6.64 -19.30 -15.49
C GLU A 589 7.66 -20.02 -14.61
N VAL A 590 8.84 -19.45 -14.47
CA VAL A 590 9.86 -19.89 -13.52
C VAL A 590 10.19 -18.71 -12.64
N ARG A 591 10.24 -18.95 -11.33
CA ARG A 591 10.55 -17.93 -10.33
C ARG A 591 11.52 -18.48 -9.31
N HIS A 592 12.42 -17.62 -8.88
CA HIS A 592 13.37 -17.89 -7.81
C HIS A 592 13.45 -16.69 -6.88
N ALA A 593 13.40 -16.93 -5.59
CA ALA A 593 13.48 -15.91 -4.56
C ALA A 593 14.50 -16.35 -3.50
N LYS A 594 15.40 -15.45 -3.14
CA LYS A 594 16.37 -15.64 -2.08
C LYS A 594 16.37 -14.43 -1.15
N SER A 595 16.25 -14.65 0.15
CA SER A 595 16.31 -13.61 1.17
C SER A 595 17.35 -13.95 2.23
N ASN A 596 17.98 -12.91 2.76
CA ASN A 596 18.93 -12.99 3.86
C ASN A 596 18.60 -11.86 4.85
N SER A 597 18.65 -12.17 6.15
CA SER A 597 18.50 -11.19 7.23
C SER A 597 19.60 -11.36 8.25
N ILE A 598 20.25 -10.27 8.61
CA ILE A 598 21.30 -10.20 9.62
C ILE A 598 20.84 -9.26 10.71
N TYR A 599 20.66 -9.78 11.91
CA TYR A 599 20.43 -9.00 13.12
C TYR A 599 21.71 -8.98 13.95
N SER A 600 22.09 -7.79 14.41
CA SER A 600 23.22 -7.62 15.31
C SER A 600 22.91 -6.60 16.40
N VAL A 601 23.37 -6.85 17.61
CA VAL A 601 23.27 -5.89 18.72
C VAL A 601 24.64 -5.69 19.36
N ALA A 602 24.98 -4.41 19.54
CA ALA A 602 26.17 -3.96 20.22
C ALA A 602 25.77 -3.26 21.52
N TYR A 603 26.26 -3.73 22.64
CA TYR A 603 26.12 -3.12 23.95
C TYR A 603 27.39 -2.38 24.36
N GLY A 604 27.30 -1.50 25.36
CA GLY A 604 28.42 -0.61 25.72
C GLY A 604 28.76 0.35 24.59
N TYR A 605 27.79 0.67 23.74
CA TYR A 605 27.97 1.50 22.56
C TYR A 605 28.09 2.99 22.93
N ASP A 606 29.20 3.63 22.50
CA ASP A 606 29.38 5.08 22.56
C ASP A 606 29.26 5.67 21.15
N SER A 607 28.22 6.45 20.90
CA SER A 607 27.93 7.06 19.58
C SER A 607 28.96 8.13 19.16
N ARG A 608 29.76 8.64 20.08
CA ARG A 608 30.82 9.65 19.80
C ARG A 608 32.09 9.02 19.25
N THR A 609 32.42 7.83 19.78
CA THR A 609 33.62 7.07 19.40
C THR A 609 33.35 5.92 18.46
N LEU A 610 32.05 5.54 18.29
CA LEU A 610 31.58 4.38 17.53
C LEU A 610 32.18 3.05 18.04
N THR A 611 32.48 3.00 19.34
CA THR A 611 33.06 1.81 20.00
C THR A 611 32.02 1.06 20.79
N THR A 612 32.29 -0.22 21.05
CA THR A 612 31.44 -1.13 21.83
C THR A 612 32.26 -1.80 22.91
N GLN A 613 31.61 -2.37 23.91
CA GLN A 613 32.26 -3.19 24.92
C GLN A 613 31.76 -4.64 24.80
N PRO A 614 32.61 -5.64 25.12
CA PRO A 614 32.23 -7.04 25.06
C PRO A 614 31.17 -7.36 26.14
N VAL A 615 30.21 -8.19 25.77
CA VAL A 615 29.23 -8.75 26.71
C VAL A 615 29.78 -10.09 27.25
N ILE A 616 29.87 -10.21 28.58
CA ILE A 616 30.28 -11.43 29.24
C ILE A 616 29.05 -12.08 29.89
N PHE A 617 28.53 -13.12 29.23
CA PHE A 617 27.34 -13.81 29.73
C PHE A 617 27.66 -14.67 30.99
N PRO A 618 26.77 -14.62 32.00
CA PRO A 618 26.94 -15.44 33.21
C PRO A 618 26.80 -16.95 32.97
N SER A 619 26.04 -17.35 31.94
CA SER A 619 25.83 -18.74 31.56
C SER A 619 25.42 -18.85 30.09
N GLN A 620 25.48 -20.04 29.53
CA GLN A 620 24.98 -20.34 28.17
C GLN A 620 23.49 -20.01 28.02
N THR A 621 22.66 -20.24 29.04
CA THR A 621 21.23 -19.89 29.00
C THR A 621 20.99 -18.42 28.76
N TRP A 622 21.81 -17.52 29.34
CA TRP A 622 21.74 -16.10 29.08
C TRP A 622 22.21 -15.77 27.67
N ALA A 623 23.28 -16.41 27.19
CA ALA A 623 23.76 -16.20 25.82
C ALA A 623 22.71 -16.64 24.78
N ASP A 624 22.01 -17.73 25.01
CA ASP A 624 20.92 -18.21 24.15
C ASP A 624 19.69 -17.30 24.18
N ALA A 625 19.38 -16.70 25.35
CA ALA A 625 18.25 -15.77 25.51
C ALA A 625 18.53 -14.37 24.95
N TYR A 626 19.82 -13.99 24.86
CA TYR A 626 20.25 -12.67 24.36
C TYR A 626 21.28 -12.79 23.22
N PRO A 627 20.90 -13.36 22.07
CA PRO A 627 21.83 -13.52 20.96
C PRO A 627 22.29 -12.16 20.43
N LEU A 628 23.60 -11.97 20.34
CA LEU A 628 24.20 -10.73 19.83
C LEU A 628 24.21 -10.66 18.30
N HIS A 629 24.06 -11.80 17.64
CA HIS A 629 24.05 -11.93 16.19
C HIS A 629 23.13 -13.07 15.78
N ILE A 630 22.27 -12.81 14.81
CA ILE A 630 21.38 -13.80 14.22
C ILE A 630 21.43 -13.60 12.72
N GLU A 631 21.68 -14.67 11.99
CA GLU A 631 21.59 -14.69 10.53
C GLU A 631 20.56 -15.72 10.10
N THR A 632 19.70 -15.30 9.15
CA THR A 632 18.71 -16.20 8.54
C THR A 632 18.78 -16.08 7.03
N GLU A 633 18.71 -17.20 6.34
CA GLU A 633 18.67 -17.30 4.90
C GLU A 633 17.46 -18.15 4.48
N SER A 634 16.75 -17.72 3.44
CA SER A 634 15.65 -18.47 2.84
C SER A 634 15.77 -18.42 1.32
N GLU A 635 15.59 -19.56 0.69
CA GLU A 635 15.65 -19.70 -0.77
C GLU A 635 14.50 -20.58 -1.24
N ASN A 636 13.75 -20.11 -2.26
CA ASN A 636 12.60 -20.82 -2.80
C ASN A 636 12.55 -20.73 -4.32
N ALA A 637 12.17 -21.84 -4.94
CA ALA A 637 12.03 -21.96 -6.39
C ALA A 637 10.63 -22.47 -6.77
N TYR A 638 10.11 -21.94 -7.87
CA TYR A 638 8.77 -22.26 -8.36
C TYR A 638 8.81 -22.45 -9.88
N VAL A 639 8.04 -23.42 -10.36
CA VAL A 639 7.82 -23.63 -11.78
C VAL A 639 6.34 -23.86 -12.04
N SER A 640 5.82 -23.28 -13.13
CA SER A 640 4.41 -23.38 -13.44
C SER A 640 4.20 -23.52 -14.93
N TRP A 641 3.17 -24.30 -15.31
CA TRP A 641 2.65 -24.39 -16.67
C TRP A 641 1.17 -24.07 -16.63
N TYR A 642 0.71 -23.27 -17.58
CA TYR A 642 -0.68 -22.85 -17.62
C TYR A 642 -1.21 -22.74 -19.04
N ALA A 643 -2.52 -22.98 -19.15
CA ALA A 643 -3.27 -22.73 -20.35
C ALA A 643 -4.59 -22.04 -20.01
N THR A 644 -4.99 -21.07 -20.82
CA THR A 644 -6.31 -20.43 -20.73
C THR A 644 -6.94 -20.37 -22.10
N GLY A 645 -8.26 -20.47 -22.14
CA GLY A 645 -9.00 -20.33 -23.37
C GLY A 645 -10.34 -19.65 -23.15
N SER A 646 -10.75 -18.85 -24.12
CA SER A 646 -12.12 -18.35 -24.19
C SER A 646 -12.67 -18.48 -25.60
N TYR A 647 -13.94 -18.83 -25.68
CA TYR A 647 -14.70 -18.93 -26.92
C TYR A 647 -15.96 -18.11 -26.82
N SER A 648 -16.15 -17.15 -27.73
CA SER A 648 -17.34 -16.32 -27.78
C SER A 648 -18.11 -16.57 -29.08
N LEU A 649 -19.38 -16.88 -28.94
CA LEU A 649 -20.32 -17.15 -30.03
C LEU A 649 -21.28 -15.98 -30.21
N PHE A 650 -21.36 -15.44 -31.42
CA PHE A 650 -22.21 -14.30 -31.80
C PHE A 650 -22.00 -13.04 -30.94
N ASN A 651 -20.86 -12.91 -30.23
CA ASN A 651 -20.67 -11.90 -29.23
C ASN A 651 -21.72 -11.90 -28.08
N ARG A 652 -22.44 -13.02 -27.90
CA ARG A 652 -23.50 -13.16 -26.89
C ARG A 652 -23.17 -14.16 -25.82
N TYR A 653 -22.63 -15.31 -26.21
CA TYR A 653 -22.29 -16.40 -25.29
C TYR A 653 -20.80 -16.56 -25.25
N THR A 654 -20.18 -16.34 -24.10
CA THR A 654 -18.75 -16.53 -23.93
C THR A 654 -18.50 -17.62 -22.88
N PHE A 655 -17.70 -18.60 -23.22
CA PHE A 655 -17.23 -19.66 -22.33
C PHE A 655 -15.74 -19.49 -22.12
N GLY A 656 -15.29 -19.55 -20.85
CA GLY A 656 -13.91 -19.46 -20.49
C GLY A 656 -13.46 -20.65 -19.66
N GLY A 657 -12.18 -21.02 -19.78
CA GLY A 657 -11.57 -22.06 -18.97
C GLY A 657 -10.10 -21.82 -18.78
N SER A 658 -9.56 -22.26 -17.65
CA SER A 658 -8.14 -22.22 -17.37
C SER A 658 -7.68 -23.46 -16.62
N VAL A 659 -6.43 -23.85 -16.82
CA VAL A 659 -5.74 -24.87 -16.06
C VAL A 659 -4.30 -24.40 -15.78
N ARG A 660 -3.82 -24.65 -14.57
CA ARG A 660 -2.45 -24.36 -14.17
C ARG A 660 -1.93 -25.45 -13.26
N PHE A 661 -0.67 -25.80 -13.45
CA PHE A 661 0.08 -26.72 -12.61
C PHE A 661 1.23 -25.98 -11.98
N ASP A 662 1.20 -25.85 -10.65
CA ASP A 662 2.24 -25.19 -9.87
C ASP A 662 3.08 -26.23 -9.12
N GLY A 663 4.40 -26.12 -9.25
CA GLY A 663 5.39 -26.85 -8.47
C GLY A 663 6.23 -25.88 -7.63
N SER A 664 6.56 -26.30 -6.41
CA SER A 664 7.44 -25.57 -5.49
C SER A 664 8.37 -26.54 -4.77
N ASP A 665 9.54 -26.06 -4.41
CA ASP A 665 10.49 -26.77 -3.53
C ASP A 665 10.00 -26.91 -2.09
N VAL A 666 9.08 -26.04 -1.65
CA VAL A 666 8.42 -26.09 -0.34
C VAL A 666 7.59 -27.38 -0.17
N PHE A 667 7.06 -27.94 -1.27
CA PHE A 667 6.23 -29.14 -1.26
C PHE A 667 6.86 -30.23 -2.11
N GLY A 668 6.58 -31.50 -1.81
CA GLY A 668 6.84 -32.53 -2.78
C GLY A 668 7.79 -33.64 -2.35
N VAL A 669 7.90 -33.92 -1.05
CA VAL A 669 8.47 -35.18 -0.58
C VAL A 669 7.68 -36.35 -1.19
N ALA A 670 6.34 -36.30 -1.17
CA ALA A 670 5.49 -37.21 -1.89
C ALA A 670 5.17 -36.69 -3.30
N LYS A 671 5.55 -37.44 -4.34
CA LYS A 671 5.38 -37.09 -5.77
C LYS A 671 3.97 -36.62 -6.13
N LYS A 672 2.92 -37.16 -5.49
CA LYS A 672 1.51 -36.85 -5.73
C LYS A 672 1.12 -35.43 -5.28
N TYR A 673 1.91 -34.78 -4.43
CA TYR A 673 1.63 -33.43 -3.90
C TYR A 673 2.57 -32.38 -4.49
N ARG A 674 3.51 -32.79 -5.34
CA ARG A 674 4.51 -31.89 -5.95
C ARG A 674 3.87 -30.82 -6.85
N TYR A 675 2.81 -31.20 -7.58
CA TYR A 675 2.12 -30.30 -8.49
C TYR A 675 0.66 -30.21 -8.11
N LEU A 676 0.19 -28.98 -7.88
CA LEU A 676 -1.21 -28.71 -7.63
C LEU A 676 -1.92 -28.37 -8.94
N PRO A 677 -2.90 -29.16 -9.40
CA PRO A 677 -3.75 -28.75 -10.51
C PRO A 677 -4.79 -27.74 -10.05
N LEU A 678 -4.71 -26.53 -10.57
CA LEU A 678 -5.69 -25.47 -10.40
C LEU A 678 -6.46 -25.31 -11.70
N TYR A 679 -7.76 -25.09 -11.63
CA TYR A 679 -8.59 -24.94 -12.81
C TYR A 679 -9.75 -24.00 -12.56
N SER A 680 -10.27 -23.43 -13.64
CA SER A 680 -11.53 -22.70 -13.60
C SER A 680 -12.34 -22.91 -14.87
N VAL A 681 -13.64 -22.78 -14.73
CA VAL A 681 -14.62 -22.72 -15.83
C VAL A 681 -15.55 -21.52 -15.59
N SER A 682 -15.93 -20.86 -16.67
CA SER A 682 -16.78 -19.67 -16.58
C SER A 682 -17.66 -19.49 -17.80
N GLY A 683 -18.76 -18.80 -17.63
CA GLY A 683 -19.70 -18.46 -18.69
C GLY A 683 -20.22 -17.04 -18.55
N LEU A 684 -20.46 -16.41 -19.69
CA LEU A 684 -21.09 -15.09 -19.80
C LEU A 684 -22.21 -15.15 -20.83
N TRP A 685 -23.37 -14.65 -20.47
CA TRP A 685 -24.49 -14.44 -21.38
C TRP A 685 -24.85 -12.96 -21.46
N ARG A 686 -24.68 -12.36 -22.62
CA ARG A 686 -25.10 -10.99 -22.90
C ARG A 686 -26.53 -10.99 -23.38
N ALA A 687 -27.47 -11.04 -22.41
CA ALA A 687 -28.90 -11.17 -22.67
C ALA A 687 -29.46 -9.98 -23.47
N LYS A 688 -28.93 -8.78 -23.31
CA LYS A 688 -29.33 -7.60 -24.08
C LYS A 688 -29.15 -7.78 -25.59
N GLU A 689 -28.17 -8.56 -26.03
CA GLU A 689 -27.92 -8.85 -27.46
C GLU A 689 -28.91 -9.83 -28.06
N GLU A 690 -29.83 -10.40 -27.27
CA GLU A 690 -30.88 -11.25 -27.77
C GLU A 690 -31.94 -10.47 -28.56
N LYS A 691 -32.45 -11.07 -29.64
CA LYS A 691 -33.41 -10.43 -30.55
C LYS A 691 -34.63 -9.83 -29.82
N TRP A 692 -35.12 -10.51 -28.80
CA TRP A 692 -36.28 -10.07 -28.01
C TRP A 692 -36.00 -8.98 -26.99
N LEU A 693 -34.74 -8.80 -26.54
CA LEU A 693 -34.32 -7.70 -25.65
C LEU A 693 -33.69 -6.52 -26.40
N LYS A 694 -33.19 -6.74 -27.63
CA LYS A 694 -32.48 -5.72 -28.37
C LYS A 694 -33.32 -4.47 -28.64
N SER A 695 -34.64 -4.62 -28.81
CA SER A 695 -35.60 -3.54 -29.03
C SER A 695 -35.96 -2.74 -27.77
N VAL A 696 -35.62 -3.20 -26.58
CA VAL A 696 -35.98 -2.56 -25.30
C VAL A 696 -35.06 -1.34 -25.11
N LYS A 697 -35.56 -0.14 -25.33
CA LYS A 697 -34.77 1.13 -25.35
C LYS A 697 -34.23 1.57 -23.98
N TRP A 698 -34.93 1.23 -22.89
CA TRP A 698 -34.53 1.63 -21.54
C TRP A 698 -33.45 0.72 -20.93
N LEU A 699 -33.19 -0.42 -21.52
CA LEU A 699 -32.22 -1.41 -21.13
C LEU A 699 -31.00 -1.31 -22.06
N ASP A 700 -29.88 -0.85 -21.57
CA ASP A 700 -28.63 -0.66 -22.37
C ASP A 700 -27.72 -1.87 -22.29
N ASN A 701 -27.63 -2.51 -21.13
CA ASN A 701 -26.86 -3.72 -20.93
C ASN A 701 -27.55 -4.66 -19.94
N LEU A 702 -27.51 -5.95 -20.22
CA LEU A 702 -27.83 -7.02 -19.28
C LEU A 702 -26.92 -8.19 -19.57
N CYS A 703 -25.99 -8.42 -18.63
CA CYS A 703 -25.06 -9.55 -18.68
C CYS A 703 -25.22 -10.43 -17.44
N LEU A 704 -25.25 -11.74 -17.65
CA LEU A 704 -25.22 -12.74 -16.59
C LEU A 704 -23.89 -13.48 -16.66
N ARG A 705 -23.23 -13.64 -15.53
CA ARG A 705 -21.93 -14.30 -15.38
C ARG A 705 -22.03 -15.43 -14.37
N ALA A 706 -21.30 -16.51 -14.63
CA ALA A 706 -21.11 -17.57 -13.64
C ALA A 706 -19.69 -18.12 -13.78
N SER A 707 -19.05 -18.42 -12.67
CA SER A 707 -17.74 -19.07 -12.64
C SER A 707 -17.61 -20.04 -11.47
N TYR A 708 -16.84 -21.08 -11.69
CA TYR A 708 -16.41 -22.07 -10.72
C TYR A 708 -14.94 -22.35 -10.89
N GLY A 709 -14.20 -22.49 -9.80
CA GLY A 709 -12.79 -22.88 -9.89
C GLY A 709 -12.15 -23.20 -8.56
N LEU A 710 -11.00 -23.82 -8.65
CA LEU A 710 -10.13 -24.19 -7.54
C LEU A 710 -8.90 -23.29 -7.53
N GLN A 711 -8.64 -22.68 -6.40
CA GLN A 711 -7.46 -21.87 -6.11
C GLN A 711 -6.61 -22.57 -5.05
N GLY A 712 -5.31 -22.32 -5.03
CA GLY A 712 -4.40 -22.79 -3.99
C GLY A 712 -3.90 -21.65 -3.11
N ASN A 713 -3.40 -22.00 -1.93
CA ASN A 713 -2.61 -21.10 -1.09
C ASN A 713 -1.39 -21.84 -0.54
N ILE A 714 -0.37 -21.08 -0.15
CA ILE A 714 0.89 -21.59 0.35
C ILE A 714 1.20 -20.92 1.69
N ASP A 715 1.58 -21.72 2.68
CA ASP A 715 2.28 -21.23 3.86
C ASP A 715 3.79 -21.37 3.64
N LYS A 716 4.52 -20.26 3.63
CA LYS A 716 5.97 -20.21 3.44
C LYS A 716 6.75 -20.59 4.70
N ASN A 717 6.08 -20.63 5.86
CA ASN A 717 6.71 -20.91 7.15
C ASN A 717 6.70 -22.39 7.52
N THR A 718 6.00 -23.22 6.74
CA THR A 718 5.93 -24.67 6.96
C THR A 718 6.95 -25.39 6.08
N SER A 719 7.55 -26.47 6.62
CA SER A 719 8.48 -27.33 5.91
C SER A 719 8.04 -28.78 5.95
N PRO A 720 8.16 -29.55 4.86
CA PRO A 720 7.92 -31.00 4.86
C PRO A 720 9.07 -31.79 5.49
N TYR A 721 10.20 -31.13 5.75
CA TYR A 721 11.40 -31.74 6.28
C TYR A 721 11.49 -31.58 7.81
N LEU A 722 12.29 -32.43 8.41
CA LEU A 722 12.69 -32.26 9.81
C LEU A 722 13.48 -30.96 9.94
N ILE A 723 13.02 -30.05 10.80
CA ILE A 723 13.78 -28.86 11.16
C ILE A 723 14.41 -29.12 12.54
N GLY A 724 15.72 -28.93 12.60
CA GLY A 724 16.48 -29.04 13.84
C GLY A 724 17.37 -27.83 14.04
N THR A 725 17.55 -27.40 15.26
CA THR A 725 18.52 -26.39 15.67
C THR A 725 19.75 -27.00 16.25
N LEU A 726 20.92 -26.54 15.83
CA LEU A 726 22.20 -26.89 16.46
C LEU A 726 22.34 -26.12 17.77
N LYS A 727 22.45 -26.83 18.88
CA LYS A 727 22.61 -26.24 20.22
C LYS A 727 23.76 -26.93 20.95
N LYS A 728 24.38 -26.20 21.86
CA LYS A 728 25.28 -26.81 22.87
C LYS A 728 24.43 -27.48 23.95
N GLY A 729 24.62 -28.77 24.17
CA GLY A 729 23.89 -29.52 25.18
C GLY A 729 24.78 -30.41 25.98
N THR A 730 24.44 -30.64 27.25
CA THR A 730 25.13 -31.57 28.13
C THR A 730 24.46 -32.95 28.02
N ILE A 731 25.08 -33.87 27.28
CA ILE A 731 24.60 -35.27 27.14
C ILE A 731 25.05 -36.12 28.33
N LEU A 732 26.28 -35.92 28.78
CA LEU A 732 26.85 -36.53 29.95
C LEU A 732 27.28 -35.48 30.97
N PRO A 733 27.18 -35.74 32.27
CA PRO A 733 27.64 -34.82 33.30
C PRO A 733 29.08 -34.36 33.04
N GLY A 734 29.25 -33.02 32.86
CA GLY A 734 30.56 -32.40 32.66
C GLY A 734 31.02 -32.30 31.18
N THR A 735 30.26 -32.81 30.22
CA THR A 735 30.57 -32.66 28.79
C THR A 735 29.51 -31.80 28.07
N THR A 736 29.99 -30.85 27.30
CA THR A 736 29.13 -30.05 26.41
C THR A 736 29.43 -30.41 24.98
N GLU A 737 28.43 -30.87 24.25
CA GLU A 737 28.56 -31.31 22.86
C GLU A 737 27.57 -30.56 21.97
N ASP A 738 27.85 -30.48 20.66
CA ASP A 738 26.91 -29.97 19.69
C ASP A 738 25.80 -31.00 19.46
N ILE A 739 24.57 -30.63 19.79
CA ILE A 739 23.38 -31.46 19.61
C ILE A 739 22.44 -30.81 18.59
N ILE A 740 21.77 -31.63 17.79
CA ILE A 740 20.68 -31.18 16.94
C ILE A 740 19.38 -31.44 17.70
N ASN A 741 18.73 -30.35 18.12
CA ASN A 741 17.43 -30.43 18.74
C ASN A 741 16.34 -30.35 17.64
N SER A 742 15.49 -31.38 17.57
CA SER A 742 14.37 -31.40 16.61
C SER A 742 13.29 -30.43 17.07
N GLU A 743 12.99 -29.43 16.27
CA GLU A 743 11.92 -28.44 16.52
C GLU A 743 10.59 -28.86 15.91
N THR A 744 10.61 -29.43 14.69
CA THR A 744 9.39 -29.84 13.99
C THR A 744 9.55 -31.24 13.45
N ALA A 745 8.50 -32.07 13.59
CA ALA A 745 8.45 -33.38 12.94
C ALA A 745 8.30 -33.23 11.42
N PRO A 746 8.92 -34.14 10.61
CA PRO A 746 8.74 -34.10 9.18
C PRO A 746 7.30 -34.43 8.78
N ASN A 747 6.73 -33.65 7.86
CA ASN A 747 5.41 -33.94 7.29
C ASN A 747 5.52 -34.21 5.77
N PRO A 748 5.81 -35.45 5.35
CA PRO A 748 5.94 -35.79 3.94
C PRO A 748 4.61 -35.66 3.16
N ASN A 749 3.48 -35.55 3.87
CA ASN A 749 2.15 -35.37 3.30
C ASN A 749 1.73 -33.89 3.27
N LEU A 750 2.64 -32.97 3.57
CA LEU A 750 2.36 -31.53 3.43
C LEU A 750 1.88 -31.24 2.03
N LYS A 751 0.73 -30.58 1.91
CA LYS A 751 0.06 -30.27 0.65
C LYS A 751 -0.45 -28.85 0.68
N TRP A 752 -0.75 -28.35 -0.48
CA TRP A 752 -1.31 -27.01 -0.69
C TRP A 752 -2.69 -26.89 -0.05
N GLU A 753 -2.96 -25.75 0.55
CA GLU A 753 -4.33 -25.36 0.89
C GLU A 753 -5.14 -25.19 -0.39
N LYS A 754 -6.42 -25.53 -0.36
CA LYS A 754 -7.33 -25.44 -1.50
C LYS A 754 -8.53 -24.59 -1.15
N THR A 755 -8.92 -23.71 -2.07
CA THR A 755 -10.13 -22.89 -1.95
C THR A 755 -10.99 -23.07 -3.19
N GLU A 756 -12.16 -23.66 -3.02
CA GLU A 756 -13.21 -23.67 -4.02
C GLU A 756 -13.92 -22.34 -4.04
N ASN A 757 -14.20 -21.82 -5.22
CA ASN A 757 -14.83 -20.52 -5.41
C ASN A 757 -15.93 -20.63 -6.46
N VAL A 758 -17.17 -20.34 -6.05
CA VAL A 758 -18.34 -20.20 -6.93
C VAL A 758 -18.70 -18.73 -6.99
N ASN A 759 -18.92 -18.18 -8.18
CA ASN A 759 -19.35 -16.81 -8.36
C ASN A 759 -20.48 -16.73 -9.38
N ALA A 760 -21.50 -15.92 -9.10
CA ALA A 760 -22.57 -15.57 -10.01
C ALA A 760 -22.77 -14.05 -10.00
N GLY A 761 -22.83 -13.43 -11.17
CA GLY A 761 -22.89 -11.97 -11.30
C GLY A 761 -23.92 -11.51 -12.32
N VAL A 762 -24.45 -10.32 -12.09
CA VAL A 762 -25.35 -9.59 -12.99
C VAL A 762 -24.81 -8.20 -13.19
N ASP A 763 -24.62 -7.80 -14.45
CA ASP A 763 -24.29 -6.43 -14.83
C ASP A 763 -25.47 -5.84 -15.60
N LEU A 764 -26.01 -4.76 -15.10
CA LEU A 764 -27.18 -4.06 -15.62
C LEU A 764 -26.81 -2.59 -15.91
N ALA A 765 -27.24 -2.10 -17.08
CA ALA A 765 -27.20 -0.69 -17.39
C ALA A 765 -28.53 -0.23 -17.99
N LEU A 766 -29.04 0.91 -17.56
CA LEU A 766 -30.37 1.43 -17.86
C LEU A 766 -30.29 2.91 -18.26
N LEU A 767 -31.26 3.35 -19.06
CA LEU A 767 -31.55 4.75 -19.36
C LEU A 767 -30.34 5.50 -19.95
N ASN A 768 -29.75 4.98 -21.02
CA ASN A 768 -28.53 5.49 -21.66
C ASN A 768 -27.32 5.50 -20.70
N ASN A 769 -27.15 4.40 -19.96
CA ASN A 769 -26.12 4.22 -18.93
C ASN A 769 -26.21 5.22 -17.76
N ALA A 770 -27.35 5.89 -17.56
CA ALA A 770 -27.55 6.77 -16.41
C ALA A 770 -27.53 6.01 -15.08
N ILE A 771 -27.96 4.72 -15.10
CA ILE A 771 -27.93 3.82 -13.96
C ILE A 771 -27.13 2.58 -14.36
N THR A 772 -26.06 2.31 -13.66
CA THR A 772 -25.28 1.08 -13.82
C THR A 772 -25.25 0.33 -12.49
N LEU A 773 -25.55 -0.97 -12.51
CA LEU A 773 -25.58 -1.84 -11.35
C LEU A 773 -24.81 -3.12 -11.66
N SER A 774 -23.88 -3.49 -10.77
CA SER A 774 -23.19 -4.77 -10.80
C SER A 774 -23.38 -5.46 -9.46
N VAL A 775 -23.91 -6.67 -9.48
CA VAL A 775 -24.14 -7.49 -8.30
C VAL A 775 -23.42 -8.82 -8.48
N ASP A 776 -22.59 -9.17 -7.51
CA ASP A 776 -21.89 -10.46 -7.46
C ASP A 776 -22.28 -11.22 -6.18
N TYR A 777 -22.75 -12.44 -6.33
CA TYR A 777 -22.86 -13.44 -5.27
C TYR A 777 -21.69 -14.40 -5.36
N TYR A 778 -21.01 -14.65 -4.24
CA TYR A 778 -19.89 -15.59 -4.20
C TYR A 778 -19.97 -16.50 -2.98
N TYR A 779 -19.49 -17.72 -3.16
CA TYR A 779 -19.32 -18.71 -2.11
C TYR A 779 -17.89 -19.26 -2.18
N ARG A 780 -17.19 -19.30 -1.05
CA ARG A 780 -15.83 -19.82 -0.92
C ARG A 780 -15.78 -20.89 0.14
N HIS A 781 -15.12 -22.00 -0.17
CA HIS A 781 -14.90 -23.11 0.75
C HIS A 781 -13.44 -23.52 0.72
N SER A 782 -12.74 -23.33 1.85
CA SER A 782 -11.33 -23.67 2.00
C SER A 782 -11.16 -24.98 2.73
N THR A 783 -10.32 -25.86 2.20
CA THR A 783 -10.00 -27.18 2.72
C THR A 783 -8.49 -27.38 2.76
N ASP A 784 -8.04 -28.43 3.48
CA ASP A 784 -6.62 -28.75 3.63
C ASP A 784 -5.80 -27.61 4.27
N LEU A 785 -6.45 -26.84 5.18
CA LEU A 785 -5.81 -25.71 5.86
C LEU A 785 -4.65 -26.21 6.72
N ILE A 786 -3.55 -25.47 6.67
CA ILE A 786 -2.35 -25.71 7.49
C ILE A 786 -2.56 -25.03 8.84
N THR A 787 -2.56 -25.83 9.91
CA THR A 787 -2.79 -25.38 11.30
C THR A 787 -1.57 -25.60 12.15
#